data_434908f0e2be71a7640118584d54d769
#
_entry.id   434908f0e2be71a7640118584d54d769
#
_cell.length_a   1.000
_cell.length_b   1.000
_cell.length_c   1.000
_cell.angle_alpha   90.00
_cell.angle_beta   90.00
_cell.angle_gamma   90.00
#
_symmetry.space_group_name_H-M   'P 1'
#
loop_
_entity.id
_entity.type
_entity.pdbx_description
1 polymer ?
#
loop_
_entity_poly.entity_id
_entity_poly.type
_entity_poly.pdbx_seq_one_letter_code
_entity_poly.pdbx_strand_id
1 'polypeptide(L)'
;MNTHKTFKKSLLTSSISLLLSSAVVMPTMAQEQAAQEDVEVIQVSGIRGSLLRAMDIKRDSSGIVDAISAEDMGKFPDSNLAESLQRITGVSIDRASGEGSQVTVRGFGAANNLITLNGRQLPTTTGSRTFDFANIASESVSGVEVYKTADASVTSGGIGATINLSTHRPFHSPGTKATFGAKLVDDKSTDKGDMTPEISGLYSQTFADETFGISISGSYQERESGMQEFIDTQGYRASEYTNTGWGGVPAGAEGGTNRPTSGIYSNPQQPRYVFEERQRDRTNGQLVLQFRPTDNITTTLDYTLIRNNIEEQHTDASVWFGYAGDRSESIWAGEPNAVPLVYSEIYEINSDADLEDTSLTVGAWGREESIDSIGLNVEWQVNDDLELTLDHHSSEAEMKASDPRHGTRNNIQLPSYPRTRTGLDLSGELPGIATGNIENFNPNTMRLSGSWFANDFYTSEVDQTQVKGKYVLNDDASIDFGVSINTVNNRYRHTQVQRADWGGVGVEGDFADVNWTEDTILDKFDAKAGNFEGTATQGDYDLFNRIWYADFDEIVRAAEFADPVANVDTVWGDCLAPEGASAGPNGEGHFCASTNWDAETNRFTEEETTAAFVQLHYDGELSDMPYNAHLGMRYEKTDITSTASAPGYSRVEWSEATSTAVTGVTGIETLKQSADYSQFLPSFNFNLSVTDDVILRAALSKTISRAGYGALQGGTTISTAGSLSGYSGNSGNPGLRPLESVNYDLSAEWYYEEGSYVSLGYFRKDVTNWITTGTNNSTIFNLANPLDGEKFDAAVAALGAGATNQQLRTYIFENYADDPNVTPKFDENGELDGGTILGDSATDNLVNFRINVPVNGDTEHTIDGVEFNVQHLFGESGFGAIVNYTMVDSGLEYDKSSLADTEALVGLSDTANLVAFYDKDGLQARIAYNWRDEFLNERRVNGDLTAPIFTDAYYQIDFNLSYEIKQLEGLTVFIEGINITDEYINEYGRDNRLIYKLTQSGARYNIGARYTF
;
A
#
# COMPACT_ATOMS: atom_id res chain seq x y z
N MET A 1 -9.34 -35.22 8.89
CA MET A 1 -8.78 -36.18 7.91
C MET A 1 -8.75 -35.39 6.58
N ASN A 2 -7.82 -34.44 6.45
CA ASN A 2 -7.68 -33.59 5.28
C ASN A 2 -6.46 -34.03 4.50
N THR A 3 -6.69 -34.51 3.31
CA THR A 3 -5.65 -34.85 2.37
C THR A 3 -5.13 -33.59 1.69
N HIS A 4 -4.04 -33.04 2.21
CA HIS A 4 -3.26 -32.05 1.49
C HIS A 4 -2.65 -32.71 0.24
N LYS A 5 -3.05 -32.25 -0.93
CA LYS A 5 -2.34 -32.53 -2.17
C LYS A 5 -1.09 -31.66 -2.21
N THR A 6 -0.03 -32.15 -1.65
CA THR A 6 1.31 -31.59 -1.85
C THR A 6 1.75 -31.85 -3.29
N PHE A 7 1.75 -30.80 -4.09
CA PHE A 7 2.40 -30.80 -5.39
C PHE A 7 3.91 -30.97 -5.15
N LYS A 8 4.49 -32.08 -5.61
CA LYS A 8 5.91 -32.38 -5.41
C LYS A 8 6.75 -31.40 -6.28
N LYS A 9 7.32 -30.40 -5.67
CA LYS A 9 8.28 -29.42 -6.29
C LYS A 9 9.52 -30.10 -6.94
N SER A 10 9.75 -31.38 -6.74
CA SER A 10 10.99 -32.08 -7.16
C SER A 10 11.01 -32.60 -8.61
N LEU A 11 9.90 -32.48 -9.37
CA LEU A 11 9.85 -33.04 -10.74
C LEU A 11 10.04 -31.94 -11.84
N LEU A 12 9.77 -30.69 -11.56
CA LEU A 12 9.95 -29.60 -12.55
C LEU A 12 11.41 -29.12 -12.67
N THR A 13 12.14 -29.09 -11.57
CA THR A 13 13.57 -28.64 -11.59
C THR A 13 14.49 -29.63 -12.36
N SER A 14 14.16 -30.91 -12.38
CA SER A 14 14.95 -31.89 -13.11
C SER A 14 14.65 -31.94 -14.61
N SER A 15 13.48 -31.48 -15.03
CA SER A 15 13.05 -31.51 -16.43
C SER A 15 13.57 -30.32 -17.24
N ILE A 16 13.76 -29.16 -16.61
CA ILE A 16 14.28 -27.94 -17.26
C ILE A 16 15.77 -28.04 -17.51
N SER A 17 16.53 -28.70 -16.62
CA SER A 17 17.97 -28.92 -16.83
C SER A 17 18.31 -29.89 -17.99
N LEU A 18 17.37 -30.73 -18.39
CA LEU A 18 17.58 -31.69 -19.50
C LEU A 18 17.23 -31.04 -20.87
N LEU A 19 16.40 -30.01 -20.92
CA LEU A 19 16.01 -29.33 -22.16
C LEU A 19 17.02 -28.28 -22.62
N LEU A 20 17.79 -27.70 -21.72
CA LEU A 20 18.81 -26.70 -22.01
C LEU A 20 20.14 -27.30 -22.54
N SER A 21 20.37 -28.62 -22.39
CA SER A 21 21.61 -29.25 -22.81
C SER A 21 21.57 -29.87 -24.22
N SER A 22 20.45 -29.79 -24.97
CA SER A 22 20.28 -30.39 -26.29
C SER A 22 20.16 -29.40 -27.46
N ALA A 23 20.31 -28.12 -27.20
CA ALA A 23 20.11 -27.08 -28.25
C ALA A 23 21.43 -26.53 -28.83
N VAL A 24 22.42 -27.38 -29.11
CA VAL A 24 23.58 -26.98 -29.91
C VAL A 24 23.76 -27.95 -31.08
N VAL A 25 23.75 -27.35 -32.25
CA VAL A 25 24.04 -27.87 -33.59
C VAL A 25 22.85 -28.36 -34.42
N MET A 26 22.33 -27.49 -35.27
CA MET A 26 21.78 -27.85 -36.58
C MET A 26 22.45 -27.03 -37.69
N PRO A 27 22.80 -27.67 -38.81
CA PRO A 27 23.45 -26.98 -39.92
C PRO A 27 22.44 -26.20 -40.80
N THR A 28 22.81 -25.01 -41.19
CA THR A 28 22.11 -24.17 -42.17
C THR A 28 22.07 -24.86 -43.53
N MET A 29 20.88 -25.17 -44.02
CA MET A 29 20.62 -25.42 -45.44
C MET A 29 20.01 -24.16 -46.06
N ALA A 30 20.73 -23.49 -46.88
CA ALA A 30 20.22 -22.41 -47.70
C ALA A 30 19.25 -22.96 -48.74
N GLN A 31 18.02 -22.52 -48.74
CA GLN A 31 17.04 -22.76 -49.80
C GLN A 31 16.80 -21.45 -50.56
N GLU A 32 17.07 -21.46 -51.82
CA GLU A 32 16.85 -20.36 -52.78
C GLU A 32 15.35 -20.09 -52.86
N GLN A 33 14.92 -18.91 -52.43
CA GLN A 33 13.53 -18.45 -52.49
C GLN A 33 13.32 -17.57 -53.69
N ALA A 34 12.31 -17.89 -54.50
CA ALA A 34 11.88 -17.05 -55.61
C ALA A 34 11.33 -15.72 -55.10
N ALA A 35 11.74 -14.64 -55.73
CA ALA A 35 11.29 -13.29 -55.41
C ALA A 35 9.76 -13.16 -55.57
N GLN A 36 9.05 -13.09 -54.46
CA GLN A 36 7.74 -12.44 -54.36
C GLN A 36 8.01 -10.94 -54.15
N GLU A 37 7.29 -10.08 -54.85
CA GLU A 37 7.32 -8.64 -54.57
C GLU A 37 6.81 -8.43 -53.12
N ASP A 38 7.74 -8.20 -52.22
CA ASP A 38 7.44 -7.79 -50.84
C ASP A 38 6.77 -6.42 -50.92
N VAL A 39 5.50 -6.36 -50.56
CA VAL A 39 4.92 -5.13 -50.06
C VAL A 39 5.63 -4.89 -48.73
N GLU A 40 6.54 -3.97 -48.73
CA GLU A 40 7.27 -3.53 -47.53
C GLU A 40 6.24 -2.99 -46.57
N VAL A 41 5.76 -3.83 -45.63
CA VAL A 41 5.00 -3.36 -44.48
C VAL A 41 6.03 -2.68 -43.57
N ILE A 42 6.10 -1.36 -43.64
CA ILE A 42 6.94 -0.56 -42.74
C ILE A 42 6.37 -0.73 -41.35
N GLN A 43 6.91 -1.67 -40.59
CA GLN A 43 6.57 -1.81 -39.18
C GLN A 43 7.23 -0.63 -38.45
N VAL A 44 6.44 0.37 -38.08
CA VAL A 44 6.90 1.52 -37.27
C VAL A 44 7.21 1.01 -35.87
N SER A 45 8.49 1.00 -35.51
CA SER A 45 9.00 0.66 -34.17
C SER A 45 9.35 1.92 -33.38
N GLY A 46 9.72 1.77 -32.12
CA GLY A 46 10.10 2.87 -31.25
C GLY A 46 8.91 3.64 -30.66
N ILE A 47 9.17 4.87 -30.21
CA ILE A 47 8.17 5.73 -29.53
C ILE A 47 6.96 6.00 -30.45
N ARG A 48 7.22 6.35 -31.70
CA ARG A 48 6.14 6.63 -32.66
C ARG A 48 5.26 5.40 -32.91
N GLY A 49 5.88 4.22 -33.08
CA GLY A 49 5.15 2.96 -33.28
C GLY A 49 4.29 2.57 -32.07
N SER A 50 4.79 2.75 -30.88
CA SER A 50 4.03 2.53 -29.66
C SER A 50 2.81 3.45 -29.56
N LEU A 51 3.00 4.75 -29.82
CA LEU A 51 1.92 5.75 -29.78
C LEU A 51 0.84 5.51 -30.86
N LEU A 52 1.23 5.07 -32.05
CA LEU A 52 0.27 4.70 -33.10
C LEU A 52 -0.59 3.51 -32.64
N ARG A 53 0.03 2.42 -32.17
CA ARG A 53 -0.70 1.25 -31.67
C ARG A 53 -1.63 1.59 -30.51
N ALA A 54 -1.17 2.40 -29.55
CA ALA A 54 -1.97 2.85 -28.42
C ALA A 54 -3.18 3.69 -28.88
N MET A 55 -2.97 4.58 -29.86
CA MET A 55 -4.03 5.38 -30.46
C MET A 55 -5.05 4.51 -31.21
N ASP A 56 -4.60 3.50 -31.97
CA ASP A 56 -5.48 2.57 -32.70
C ASP A 56 -6.34 1.76 -31.71
N ILE A 57 -5.75 1.22 -30.62
CA ILE A 57 -6.51 0.54 -29.56
C ILE A 57 -7.57 1.46 -28.98
N LYS A 58 -7.23 2.71 -28.66
CA LYS A 58 -8.19 3.70 -28.15
C LYS A 58 -9.30 3.98 -29.18
N ARG A 59 -8.96 4.19 -30.42
CA ARG A 59 -9.89 4.51 -31.53
C ARG A 59 -10.86 3.37 -31.78
N ASP A 60 -10.36 2.13 -31.83
CA ASP A 60 -11.15 0.94 -32.19
C ASP A 60 -11.93 0.35 -31.01
N SER A 61 -11.68 0.80 -29.79
CA SER A 61 -12.37 0.34 -28.58
C SER A 61 -13.85 0.73 -28.59
N SER A 62 -14.69 -0.17 -28.06
CA SER A 62 -16.13 0.04 -27.95
C SER A 62 -16.54 1.03 -26.86
N GLY A 63 -15.69 1.24 -25.86
CA GLY A 63 -15.87 2.17 -24.75
C GLY A 63 -14.70 3.16 -24.67
N ILE A 64 -14.57 3.81 -23.49
CA ILE A 64 -13.42 4.68 -23.23
C ILE A 64 -12.32 3.80 -22.64
N VAL A 65 -11.34 3.50 -23.48
CA VAL A 65 -10.15 2.70 -23.16
C VAL A 65 -8.91 3.52 -23.53
N ASP A 66 -7.95 3.57 -22.64
CA ASP A 66 -6.61 4.07 -22.95
C ASP A 66 -5.61 2.92 -22.89
N ALA A 67 -4.58 2.98 -23.73
CA ALA A 67 -3.59 1.93 -23.82
C ALA A 67 -2.16 2.47 -23.82
N ILE A 68 -1.23 1.63 -23.39
CA ILE A 68 0.20 1.80 -23.59
C ILE A 68 0.70 0.51 -24.25
N SER A 69 1.36 0.64 -25.38
CA SER A 69 1.99 -0.47 -26.09
C SER A 69 3.50 -0.41 -25.89
N ALA A 70 4.16 -1.57 -25.77
CA ALA A 70 5.61 -1.63 -25.77
C ALA A 70 6.20 -0.92 -27.02
N GLU A 71 7.29 -0.18 -26.88
CA GLU A 71 7.97 0.50 -28.00
C GLU A 71 8.55 -0.50 -28.98
N ASP A 72 9.20 -1.54 -28.42
CA ASP A 72 9.71 -2.72 -29.11
C ASP A 72 9.50 -3.94 -28.19
N MET A 73 9.74 -5.12 -28.72
CA MET A 73 9.64 -6.36 -27.94
C MET A 73 10.61 -6.31 -26.74
N GLY A 74 10.08 -6.47 -25.53
CA GLY A 74 10.86 -6.35 -24.29
C GLY A 74 11.34 -4.94 -23.99
N LYS A 75 10.76 -3.89 -24.63
CA LYS A 75 11.02 -2.49 -24.33
C LYS A 75 9.71 -1.76 -24.03
N PHE A 76 9.39 -1.64 -22.78
CA PHE A 76 8.32 -0.76 -22.33
C PHE A 76 8.82 0.69 -22.23
N PRO A 77 7.93 1.69 -22.30
CA PRO A 77 8.37 3.10 -22.26
C PRO A 77 9.21 3.48 -21.05
N ASP A 78 8.93 2.88 -19.88
CA ASP A 78 9.63 3.13 -18.63
C ASP A 78 10.08 1.83 -17.97
N SER A 79 11.03 1.94 -17.04
CA SER A 79 11.55 0.81 -16.27
C SER A 79 10.55 0.28 -15.21
N ASN A 80 9.50 1.06 -14.89
CA ASN A 80 8.41 0.68 -14.00
C ASN A 80 7.07 0.91 -14.69
N LEU A 81 6.14 -0.06 -14.57
CA LEU A 81 4.83 0.00 -15.22
C LEU A 81 3.94 1.11 -14.66
N ALA A 82 3.98 1.39 -13.35
CA ALA A 82 3.19 2.46 -12.77
C ALA A 82 3.59 3.84 -13.33
N GLU A 83 4.91 4.08 -13.52
CA GLU A 83 5.41 5.31 -14.14
C GLU A 83 4.89 5.48 -15.58
N SER A 84 4.79 4.39 -16.32
CA SER A 84 4.17 4.42 -17.65
C SER A 84 2.67 4.72 -17.57
N LEU A 85 1.95 4.09 -16.62
CA LEU A 85 0.52 4.29 -16.43
C LEU A 85 0.16 5.72 -16.05
N GLN A 86 1.04 6.44 -15.35
CA GLN A 86 0.85 7.84 -15.00
C GLN A 86 0.65 8.76 -16.23
N ARG A 87 1.12 8.35 -17.42
CA ARG A 87 0.92 9.10 -18.67
C ARG A 87 -0.47 8.96 -19.26
N ILE A 88 -1.28 8.03 -18.76
CA ILE A 88 -2.67 7.88 -19.13
C ILE A 88 -3.49 8.96 -18.42
N THR A 89 -4.35 9.64 -19.17
CA THR A 89 -5.27 10.66 -18.62
C THR A 89 -6.10 10.06 -17.50
N GLY A 90 -6.28 10.75 -16.39
CA GLY A 90 -7.06 10.28 -15.24
C GLY A 90 -6.37 9.22 -14.37
N VAL A 91 -5.09 8.96 -14.61
CA VAL A 91 -4.29 8.02 -13.83
C VAL A 91 -3.23 8.79 -13.04
N SER A 92 -3.15 8.51 -11.75
CA SER A 92 -2.08 8.95 -10.86
C SER A 92 -1.46 7.76 -10.14
N ILE A 93 -0.23 7.92 -9.65
CA ILE A 93 0.47 6.86 -8.95
C ILE A 93 0.93 7.32 -7.57
N ASP A 94 1.00 6.36 -6.66
CA ASP A 94 1.64 6.52 -5.37
C ASP A 94 2.97 5.78 -5.40
N ARG A 95 3.98 6.33 -4.72
CA ARG A 95 5.33 5.79 -4.72
C ARG A 95 5.70 5.24 -3.34
N ALA A 96 6.43 4.13 -3.35
CA ALA A 96 7.06 3.57 -2.17
C ALA A 96 8.56 3.47 -2.41
N SER A 97 9.38 4.03 -1.52
CA SER A 97 10.84 4.06 -1.63
C SER A 97 11.33 4.55 -3.01
N GLY A 98 10.74 5.66 -3.48
CA GLY A 98 11.09 6.30 -4.77
C GLY A 98 10.68 5.54 -6.03
N GLU A 99 9.81 4.52 -5.95
CA GLU A 99 9.32 3.74 -7.08
C GLU A 99 7.79 3.71 -7.13
N GLY A 100 7.22 3.86 -8.32
CA GLY A 100 5.77 3.74 -8.51
C GLY A 100 5.27 2.36 -8.10
N SER A 101 4.36 2.29 -7.15
CA SER A 101 3.85 1.04 -6.59
C SER A 101 2.36 0.86 -6.78
N GLN A 102 1.57 1.90 -6.60
CA GLN A 102 0.11 1.83 -6.66
C GLN A 102 -0.45 2.79 -7.69
N VAL A 103 -1.63 2.47 -8.20
CA VAL A 103 -2.29 3.23 -9.27
C VAL A 103 -3.69 3.63 -8.84
N THR A 104 -3.95 4.93 -8.90
CA THR A 104 -5.26 5.55 -8.67
C THR A 104 -5.85 5.96 -10.02
N VAL A 105 -7.11 5.64 -10.30
CA VAL A 105 -7.79 6.00 -11.55
C VAL A 105 -9.04 6.80 -11.25
N ARG A 106 -9.15 8.00 -11.84
CA ARG A 106 -10.31 8.91 -11.68
C ARG A 106 -10.65 9.16 -10.20
N GLY A 107 -9.61 9.29 -9.35
CA GLY A 107 -9.75 9.52 -7.91
C GLY A 107 -10.07 8.27 -7.07
N PHE A 108 -10.20 7.08 -7.69
CA PHE A 108 -10.34 5.83 -6.96
C PHE A 108 -9.00 5.20 -6.70
N GLY A 109 -8.63 5.10 -5.42
CA GLY A 109 -7.35 4.51 -4.99
C GLY A 109 -7.19 3.05 -5.40
N ALA A 110 -5.98 2.54 -5.29
CA ALA A 110 -5.53 1.26 -5.85
C ALA A 110 -6.40 0.05 -5.49
N ALA A 111 -6.96 0.01 -4.28
CA ALA A 111 -7.86 -1.07 -3.84
C ALA A 111 -9.20 -1.13 -4.61
N ASN A 112 -9.54 -0.07 -5.33
CA ASN A 112 -10.76 0.07 -6.13
C ASN A 112 -10.53 -0.12 -7.63
N ASN A 113 -9.32 -0.50 -8.04
CA ASN A 113 -8.97 -0.84 -9.41
C ASN A 113 -8.68 -2.33 -9.51
N LEU A 114 -9.18 -3.00 -10.55
CA LEU A 114 -8.91 -4.41 -10.78
C LEU A 114 -7.72 -4.57 -11.73
N ILE A 115 -6.70 -5.31 -11.28
CA ILE A 115 -5.54 -5.62 -12.11
C ILE A 115 -5.67 -7.04 -12.65
N THR A 116 -5.52 -7.18 -13.96
CA THR A 116 -5.56 -8.47 -14.64
C THR A 116 -4.31 -8.69 -15.49
N LEU A 117 -3.91 -9.92 -15.65
CA LEU A 117 -2.88 -10.36 -16.59
C LEU A 117 -3.50 -11.24 -17.66
N ASN A 118 -3.50 -10.81 -18.91
CA ASN A 118 -4.18 -11.50 -20.02
C ASN A 118 -5.68 -11.76 -19.73
N GLY A 119 -6.38 -10.82 -19.09
CA GLY A 119 -7.79 -10.91 -18.70
C GLY A 119 -8.09 -11.76 -17.46
N ARG A 120 -7.10 -12.22 -16.73
CA ARG A 120 -7.19 -13.03 -15.52
C ARG A 120 -6.82 -12.22 -14.29
N GLN A 121 -7.61 -12.31 -13.23
CA GLN A 121 -7.34 -11.59 -11.97
C GLN A 121 -6.02 -12.08 -11.36
N LEU A 122 -5.12 -11.14 -11.00
CA LEU A 122 -3.90 -11.47 -10.26
C LEU A 122 -4.15 -11.51 -8.75
N PRO A 123 -3.55 -12.46 -8.02
CA PRO A 123 -3.47 -12.42 -6.58
C PRO A 123 -2.49 -11.31 -6.12
N THR A 124 -2.58 -10.90 -4.86
CA THR A 124 -1.74 -9.85 -4.29
C THR A 124 -0.89 -10.35 -3.12
N THR A 125 0.29 -9.77 -2.93
CA THR A 125 1.19 -10.05 -1.80
C THR A 125 0.93 -9.15 -0.59
N THR A 126 0.05 -8.15 -0.72
CA THR A 126 -0.18 -7.10 0.29
C THR A 126 -1.21 -7.47 1.36
N GLY A 127 -1.85 -8.64 1.26
CA GLY A 127 -2.98 -9.00 2.13
C GLY A 127 -4.25 -8.15 1.91
N SER A 128 -4.22 -7.27 0.93
CA SER A 128 -5.32 -6.40 0.50
C SER A 128 -5.68 -6.66 -0.97
N ARG A 129 -6.61 -5.88 -1.53
CA ARG A 129 -6.93 -5.96 -2.97
C ARG A 129 -5.99 -5.11 -3.84
N THR A 130 -5.08 -4.40 -3.22
CA THR A 130 -4.12 -3.53 -3.90
C THR A 130 -3.00 -4.35 -4.52
N PHE A 131 -2.79 -4.19 -5.81
CA PHE A 131 -1.64 -4.76 -6.51
C PHE A 131 -0.46 -3.79 -6.46
N ASP A 132 0.73 -4.31 -6.15
CA ASP A 132 1.98 -3.54 -6.18
C ASP A 132 2.68 -3.73 -7.52
N PHE A 133 2.72 -2.67 -8.32
CA PHE A 133 3.36 -2.67 -9.65
C PHE A 133 4.89 -2.76 -9.57
N ALA A 134 5.49 -2.49 -8.42
CA ALA A 134 6.92 -2.70 -8.22
C ALA A 134 7.33 -4.19 -8.30
N ASN A 135 6.36 -5.11 -8.18
CA ASN A 135 6.61 -6.55 -8.26
C ASN A 135 6.79 -7.07 -9.69
N ILE A 136 6.28 -6.38 -10.70
CA ILE A 136 6.33 -6.85 -12.08
C ILE A 136 7.31 -6.04 -12.93
N ALA A 137 8.17 -6.75 -13.67
CA ALA A 137 9.11 -6.09 -14.58
C ALA A 137 8.39 -5.62 -15.85
N SER A 138 8.62 -4.37 -16.24
CA SER A 138 8.05 -3.77 -17.45
C SER A 138 8.43 -4.52 -18.72
N GLU A 139 9.62 -5.12 -18.76
CA GLU A 139 10.13 -5.92 -19.90
C GLU A 139 9.33 -7.20 -20.15
N SER A 140 8.53 -7.66 -19.17
CA SER A 140 7.67 -8.85 -19.29
C SER A 140 6.32 -8.54 -19.91
N VAL A 141 5.98 -7.24 -20.08
CA VAL A 141 4.69 -6.76 -20.53
C VAL A 141 4.77 -6.23 -21.96
N SER A 142 3.84 -6.62 -22.82
CA SER A 142 3.73 -6.16 -24.22
C SER A 142 2.78 -4.98 -24.39
N GLY A 143 1.84 -4.79 -23.45
CA GLY A 143 0.88 -3.72 -23.48
C GLY A 143 0.09 -3.64 -22.18
N VAL A 144 -0.50 -2.48 -21.95
CA VAL A 144 -1.45 -2.22 -20.86
C VAL A 144 -2.67 -1.53 -21.42
N GLU A 145 -3.85 -2.00 -21.03
CA GLU A 145 -5.13 -1.41 -21.39
C GLU A 145 -5.86 -1.00 -20.10
N VAL A 146 -6.34 0.23 -20.07
CA VAL A 146 -7.10 0.80 -18.94
C VAL A 146 -8.54 1.00 -19.38
N TYR A 147 -9.41 0.10 -18.95
CA TYR A 147 -10.85 0.13 -19.22
C TYR A 147 -11.52 1.08 -18.23
N LYS A 148 -11.84 2.29 -18.68
CA LYS A 148 -12.48 3.34 -17.86
C LYS A 148 -14.00 3.25 -17.87
N THR A 149 -14.58 2.58 -18.87
CA THR A 149 -16.00 2.25 -18.98
C THR A 149 -16.20 0.74 -18.92
N ALA A 150 -17.37 0.31 -18.44
CA ALA A 150 -17.65 -1.11 -18.27
C ALA A 150 -17.92 -1.81 -19.59
N ASP A 151 -17.42 -3.04 -19.71
CA ASP A 151 -17.75 -4.02 -20.72
C ASP A 151 -18.21 -5.31 -20.01
N ALA A 152 -19.34 -5.89 -20.45
CA ALA A 152 -19.92 -7.04 -19.77
C ALA A 152 -19.04 -8.30 -19.84
N SER A 153 -18.14 -8.41 -20.83
CA SER A 153 -17.21 -9.51 -21.02
C SER A 153 -15.97 -9.44 -20.13
N VAL A 154 -15.70 -8.25 -19.56
CA VAL A 154 -14.56 -7.98 -18.66
C VAL A 154 -14.95 -8.31 -17.23
N THR A 155 -14.03 -8.88 -16.45
CA THR A 155 -14.24 -9.21 -15.04
C THR A 155 -14.53 -7.93 -14.23
N SER A 156 -15.55 -7.98 -13.37
CA SER A 156 -15.96 -6.88 -12.51
C SER A 156 -15.05 -6.74 -11.28
N GLY A 157 -15.05 -5.56 -10.66
CA GLY A 157 -14.32 -5.32 -9.41
C GLY A 157 -13.49 -4.04 -9.42
N GLY A 158 -13.35 -3.38 -10.57
CA GLY A 158 -12.70 -2.09 -10.72
C GLY A 158 -13.72 -0.96 -10.87
N ILE A 159 -14.05 -0.24 -9.79
CA ILE A 159 -14.96 0.91 -9.85
C ILE A 159 -14.27 2.12 -10.49
N GLY A 160 -12.96 2.28 -10.28
CA GLY A 160 -12.11 3.24 -10.96
C GLY A 160 -11.87 2.81 -12.40
N ALA A 161 -11.20 1.68 -12.57
CA ALA A 161 -10.92 1.04 -13.85
C ALA A 161 -10.57 -0.44 -13.67
N THR A 162 -10.62 -1.20 -14.78
CA THR A 162 -9.90 -2.47 -14.90
C THR A 162 -8.64 -2.23 -15.72
N ILE A 163 -7.48 -2.62 -15.19
CA ILE A 163 -6.17 -2.47 -15.83
C ILE A 163 -5.70 -3.86 -16.24
N ASN A 164 -5.63 -4.09 -17.54
CA ASN A 164 -5.22 -5.36 -18.12
C ASN A 164 -3.80 -5.30 -18.62
N LEU A 165 -2.93 -6.10 -18.04
CA LEU A 165 -1.56 -6.30 -18.51
C LEU A 165 -1.54 -7.42 -19.54
N SER A 166 -0.98 -7.16 -20.70
CA SER A 166 -0.83 -8.14 -21.78
C SER A 166 0.61 -8.60 -21.89
N THR A 167 0.81 -9.88 -22.13
CA THR A 167 2.13 -10.47 -22.28
C THR A 167 2.38 -10.89 -23.73
N HIS A 168 3.66 -11.13 -24.05
CA HIS A 168 4.02 -11.51 -25.41
C HIS A 168 3.50 -12.92 -25.77
N ARG A 169 2.83 -13.03 -26.92
CA ARG A 169 2.37 -14.31 -27.48
C ARG A 169 3.05 -14.58 -28.83
N PRO A 170 3.68 -15.74 -29.02
CA PRO A 170 4.46 -16.07 -30.26
C PRO A 170 3.70 -15.87 -31.58
N PHE A 171 2.41 -16.25 -31.61
CA PHE A 171 1.62 -16.13 -32.85
C PHE A 171 1.21 -14.69 -33.21
N HIS A 172 1.31 -13.72 -32.24
CA HIS A 172 1.10 -12.30 -32.55
C HIS A 172 2.29 -11.68 -33.30
N SER A 173 3.48 -12.28 -33.16
CA SER A 173 4.71 -11.83 -33.84
C SER A 173 5.49 -13.05 -34.35
N PRO A 174 5.03 -13.67 -35.48
CA PRO A 174 5.63 -14.88 -35.99
C PRO A 174 7.11 -14.74 -36.37
N GLY A 175 7.77 -15.88 -36.46
CA GLY A 175 9.19 -15.95 -36.76
C GLY A 175 10.07 -16.05 -35.51
N THR A 176 11.35 -15.76 -35.64
CA THR A 176 12.30 -15.74 -34.53
C THR A 176 12.50 -14.29 -34.08
N LYS A 177 12.30 -14.04 -32.80
CA LYS A 177 12.52 -12.74 -32.15
C LYS A 177 13.32 -12.97 -30.89
N ALA A 178 14.36 -12.17 -30.68
CA ALA A 178 15.11 -12.22 -29.43
C ALA A 178 15.60 -10.83 -29.06
N THR A 179 15.51 -10.53 -27.77
CA THR A 179 16.03 -9.28 -27.19
C THR A 179 16.77 -9.61 -25.91
N PHE A 180 17.92 -8.97 -25.71
CA PHE A 180 18.68 -9.06 -24.48
C PHE A 180 19.08 -7.64 -24.05
N GLY A 181 18.80 -7.27 -22.80
CA GLY A 181 19.11 -5.98 -22.18
C GLY A 181 19.99 -6.15 -20.94
N ALA A 182 20.88 -5.19 -20.74
CA ALA A 182 21.63 -5.05 -19.49
C ALA A 182 21.81 -3.57 -19.17
N LYS A 183 21.57 -3.19 -17.91
CA LYS A 183 21.77 -1.84 -17.42
C LYS A 183 22.38 -1.83 -16.02
N LEU A 184 23.00 -0.73 -15.66
CA LEU A 184 23.44 -0.39 -14.32
C LEU A 184 22.60 0.75 -13.80
N VAL A 185 22.19 0.64 -12.56
CA VAL A 185 21.34 1.58 -11.84
C VAL A 185 22.16 2.27 -10.76
N ASP A 186 22.17 3.60 -10.78
CA ASP A 186 22.80 4.46 -9.77
C ASP A 186 21.68 5.23 -9.05
N ASP A 187 21.37 4.82 -7.83
CA ASP A 187 20.31 5.39 -7.00
C ASP A 187 20.94 6.39 -6.00
N LYS A 188 20.53 7.66 -6.08
CA LYS A 188 21.10 8.73 -5.24
C LYS A 188 20.40 8.87 -3.88
N SER A 189 19.40 8.03 -3.62
CA SER A 189 18.73 7.99 -2.31
C SER A 189 19.56 7.29 -1.23
N THR A 190 20.63 6.58 -1.60
CA THR A 190 21.53 5.87 -0.68
C THR A 190 22.94 6.41 -0.71
N ASP A 191 23.61 6.41 0.43
CA ASP A 191 25.03 6.80 0.57
C ASP A 191 26.02 5.70 0.13
N LYS A 192 25.54 4.47 -0.14
CA LYS A 192 26.41 3.34 -0.51
C LYS A 192 27.14 3.57 -1.83
N GLY A 193 26.51 4.28 -2.78
CA GLY A 193 27.15 4.71 -4.03
C GLY A 193 27.45 3.58 -5.03
N ASP A 194 26.98 2.37 -4.81
CA ASP A 194 27.21 1.22 -5.67
C ASP A 194 26.21 1.20 -6.83
N MET A 195 26.71 0.92 -8.02
CA MET A 195 25.85 0.69 -9.18
C MET A 195 25.38 -0.76 -9.20
N THR A 196 24.05 -0.95 -9.20
CA THR A 196 23.43 -2.28 -9.19
C THR A 196 23.03 -2.73 -10.60
N PRO A 197 23.13 -4.04 -10.89
CA PRO A 197 22.81 -4.57 -12.21
C PRO A 197 21.33 -4.86 -12.41
N GLU A 198 20.88 -4.65 -13.65
CA GLU A 198 19.63 -5.21 -14.14
C GLU A 198 19.86 -5.88 -15.48
N ILE A 199 19.37 -7.10 -15.65
CA ILE A 199 19.43 -7.85 -16.89
C ILE A 199 18.04 -8.36 -17.29
N SER A 200 17.73 -8.33 -18.57
CA SER A 200 16.46 -8.84 -19.11
C SER A 200 16.68 -9.53 -20.44
N GLY A 201 15.79 -10.44 -20.78
CA GLY A 201 15.82 -11.13 -22.05
C GLY A 201 14.46 -11.68 -22.44
N LEU A 202 14.20 -11.70 -23.74
CA LEU A 202 13.03 -12.31 -24.33
C LEU A 202 13.47 -13.09 -25.57
N TYR A 203 12.97 -14.30 -25.69
CA TYR A 203 13.09 -15.13 -26.88
C TYR A 203 11.72 -15.67 -27.28
N SER A 204 11.34 -15.47 -28.53
CA SER A 204 10.10 -15.99 -29.11
C SER A 204 10.39 -16.62 -30.46
N GLN A 205 9.74 -17.75 -30.73
CA GLN A 205 9.85 -18.43 -32.01
C GLN A 205 8.58 -19.19 -32.37
N THR A 206 8.21 -19.15 -33.65
CA THR A 206 7.18 -20.00 -34.22
C THR A 206 7.84 -21.07 -35.10
N PHE A 207 7.23 -22.27 -35.18
CA PHE A 207 7.72 -23.44 -35.85
C PHE A 207 6.61 -24.08 -36.69
N ALA A 208 6.99 -24.91 -37.66
CA ALA A 208 6.09 -25.75 -38.45
C ALA A 208 4.91 -24.97 -39.04
N ASP A 209 5.22 -23.91 -39.77
CA ASP A 209 4.23 -23.00 -40.39
C ASP A 209 3.22 -22.50 -39.33
N GLU A 210 3.74 -21.97 -38.23
CA GLU A 210 2.96 -21.41 -37.08
C GLU A 210 2.07 -22.42 -36.38
N THR A 211 2.34 -23.74 -36.50
CA THR A 211 1.64 -24.74 -35.70
C THR A 211 2.06 -24.72 -34.23
N PHE A 212 3.32 -24.37 -33.95
CA PHE A 212 3.86 -24.24 -32.59
C PHE A 212 4.54 -22.90 -32.38
N GLY A 213 4.33 -22.34 -31.21
CA GLY A 213 4.99 -21.13 -30.77
C GLY A 213 5.55 -21.32 -29.35
N ILE A 214 6.70 -20.75 -29.08
CA ILE A 214 7.30 -20.66 -27.76
C ILE A 214 7.76 -19.22 -27.51
N SER A 215 7.49 -18.69 -26.32
CA SER A 215 8.09 -17.46 -25.83
C SER A 215 8.61 -17.69 -24.43
N ILE A 216 9.83 -17.25 -24.17
CA ILE A 216 10.45 -17.26 -22.85
C ILE A 216 10.96 -15.84 -22.60
N SER A 217 10.55 -15.24 -21.51
CA SER A 217 11.12 -13.97 -21.04
C SER A 217 11.54 -14.09 -19.58
N GLY A 218 12.50 -13.26 -19.19
CA GLY A 218 12.95 -13.18 -17.82
C GLY A 218 13.74 -11.92 -17.55
N SER A 219 13.71 -11.46 -16.33
CA SER A 219 14.51 -10.35 -15.84
C SER A 219 14.99 -10.61 -14.41
N TYR A 220 16.17 -10.07 -14.12
CA TYR A 220 16.73 -9.97 -12.79
C TYR A 220 17.16 -8.53 -12.56
N GLN A 221 16.78 -8.00 -11.41
CA GLN A 221 17.15 -6.66 -10.95
C GLN A 221 17.63 -6.75 -9.51
N GLU A 222 18.78 -6.19 -9.25
CA GLU A 222 19.24 -5.82 -7.93
C GLU A 222 19.13 -4.30 -7.80
N ARG A 223 18.62 -3.82 -6.69
CA ARG A 223 18.49 -2.39 -6.41
C ARG A 223 18.83 -2.11 -4.95
N GLU A 224 19.79 -1.21 -4.76
CA GLU A 224 20.04 -0.55 -3.49
C GLU A 224 19.39 0.84 -3.54
N SER A 225 18.63 1.18 -2.53
CA SER A 225 17.97 2.48 -2.39
C SER A 225 17.90 2.87 -0.93
N GLY A 226 17.68 4.13 -0.66
CA GLY A 226 17.47 4.66 0.67
C GLY A 226 16.31 5.64 0.71
N MET A 227 16.02 6.14 1.89
CA MET A 227 15.03 7.17 2.12
C MET A 227 15.42 7.99 3.34
N GLN A 228 15.35 9.30 3.22
CA GLN A 228 15.51 10.23 4.31
C GLN A 228 14.19 10.91 4.60
N GLU A 229 13.73 10.83 5.85
CA GLU A 229 12.48 11.43 6.26
C GLU A 229 12.60 12.28 7.52
N PHE A 230 11.85 13.36 7.57
CA PHE A 230 11.33 13.91 8.81
C PHE A 230 9.90 13.43 8.97
N ILE A 231 9.50 13.00 10.18
CA ILE A 231 8.11 12.65 10.49
C ILE A 231 7.75 12.99 11.93
N ASP A 232 6.58 13.57 12.17
CA ASP A 232 5.92 13.55 13.48
C ASP A 232 5.01 12.32 13.56
N THR A 233 5.50 11.24 14.11
CA THR A 233 4.88 9.88 14.01
C THR A 233 3.45 9.82 14.52
N GLN A 234 3.13 10.56 15.57
CA GLN A 234 1.78 10.64 16.12
C GLN A 234 0.94 11.71 15.41
N GLY A 235 1.58 12.52 14.56
CA GLY A 235 0.99 13.71 13.95
C GLY A 235 0.80 14.83 14.96
N TYR A 236 0.12 15.88 14.52
CA TYR A 236 -0.13 17.05 15.34
C TYR A 236 -1.41 16.88 16.15
N ARG A 237 -1.31 17.06 17.47
CA ARG A 237 -2.49 17.07 18.35
C ARG A 237 -3.25 18.39 18.19
N ALA A 238 -4.43 18.32 17.59
CA ALA A 238 -5.30 19.47 17.45
C ALA A 238 -6.16 19.68 18.71
N SER A 239 -6.34 20.94 19.12
CA SER A 239 -7.14 21.32 20.28
C SER A 239 -7.82 22.67 20.05
N GLU A 240 -8.95 22.91 20.73
CA GLU A 240 -9.53 24.24 20.76
C GLU A 240 -8.64 25.21 21.55
N TYR A 241 -8.64 26.49 21.19
CA TYR A 241 -7.85 27.55 21.84
C TYR A 241 -8.13 27.69 23.36
N THR A 242 -9.25 27.19 23.82
CA THR A 242 -9.65 27.18 25.24
C THR A 242 -9.02 26.04 26.05
N ASN A 243 -8.44 25.05 25.38
CA ASN A 243 -7.80 23.93 26.07
C ASN A 243 -6.50 24.37 26.74
N THR A 244 -6.45 24.27 28.07
CA THR A 244 -5.26 24.53 28.89
C THR A 244 -4.84 23.30 29.72
N GLY A 245 -5.48 22.16 29.46
CA GLY A 245 -5.13 20.88 30.07
C GLY A 245 -3.96 20.19 29.34
N TRP A 246 -3.74 18.92 29.63
CA TRP A 246 -2.72 18.12 28.97
C TRP A 246 -2.88 18.12 27.45
N GLY A 247 -1.79 18.40 26.73
CA GLY A 247 -1.81 18.63 25.28
C GLY A 247 -2.37 19.99 24.87
N GLY A 248 -2.67 20.88 25.83
CA GLY A 248 -3.07 22.26 25.59
C GLY A 248 -1.93 23.25 25.84
N VAL A 249 -2.08 24.48 25.35
CA VAL A 249 -1.12 25.56 25.56
C VAL A 249 -1.63 26.49 26.68
N PRO A 250 -0.82 26.78 27.72
CA PRO A 250 -1.22 27.66 28.80
C PRO A 250 -1.66 29.03 28.34
N ALA A 251 -2.52 29.69 29.13
CA ALA A 251 -2.93 31.05 28.87
C ALA A 251 -1.84 32.06 29.27
N GLY A 252 -1.82 33.23 28.64
CA GLY A 252 -0.91 34.32 29.00
C GLY A 252 0.48 34.21 28.38
N ALA A 253 1.48 34.75 29.07
CA ALA A 253 2.86 34.80 28.58
C ALA A 253 3.51 33.41 28.46
N GLU A 254 3.07 32.48 29.29
CA GLU A 254 3.52 31.07 29.25
C GLU A 254 3.04 30.34 27.99
N GLY A 255 1.96 30.81 27.35
CA GLY A 255 1.45 30.31 26.10
C GLY A 255 2.24 30.76 24.85
N GLY A 256 3.29 31.56 25.02
CA GLY A 256 4.17 32.02 23.94
C GLY A 256 3.69 33.27 23.19
N THR A 257 4.37 33.60 22.12
CA THR A 257 4.11 34.77 21.30
C THR A 257 3.01 34.47 20.27
N ASN A 258 2.03 35.38 20.17
CA ASN A 258 0.88 35.25 19.26
C ASN A 258 0.06 33.97 19.47
N ARG A 259 -0.10 33.53 20.71
CA ARG A 259 -0.97 32.42 21.06
C ARG A 259 -2.38 32.64 20.48
N PRO A 260 -2.99 31.61 19.86
CA PRO A 260 -4.33 31.75 19.30
C PRO A 260 -5.37 32.12 20.36
N THR A 261 -6.31 32.99 19.97
CA THR A 261 -7.41 33.47 20.81
C THR A 261 -8.78 32.99 20.32
N SER A 262 -8.80 32.27 19.22
CA SER A 262 -9.98 31.65 18.59
C SER A 262 -9.58 30.44 17.75
N GLY A 263 -10.54 29.62 17.35
CA GLY A 263 -10.34 28.48 16.48
C GLY A 263 -9.61 27.33 17.14
N ILE A 264 -8.83 26.63 16.36
CA ILE A 264 -8.03 25.47 16.80
C ILE A 264 -6.54 25.77 16.66
N TYR A 265 -5.73 25.04 17.40
CA TYR A 265 -4.29 25.02 17.23
C TYR A 265 -3.80 23.56 17.27
N SER A 266 -2.61 23.32 16.75
CA SER A 266 -2.02 22.00 16.67
C SER A 266 -0.65 21.98 17.32
N ASN A 267 -0.40 21.00 18.18
CA ASN A 267 0.89 20.80 18.85
C ASN A 267 1.61 19.59 18.25
N PRO A 268 2.94 19.65 18.10
CA PRO A 268 3.73 18.49 17.71
C PRO A 268 3.73 17.43 18.82
N GLN A 269 3.88 16.16 18.46
CA GLN A 269 3.87 15.07 19.43
C GLN A 269 5.21 14.33 19.50
N GLN A 270 5.64 13.73 18.40
CA GLN A 270 6.84 12.89 18.38
C GLN A 270 7.62 13.05 17.08
N PRO A 271 8.33 14.17 16.93
CA PRO A 271 9.14 14.41 15.75
C PRO A 271 10.40 13.54 15.76
N ARG A 272 10.78 13.04 14.59
CA ARG A 272 11.98 12.24 14.36
C ARG A 272 12.55 12.46 12.98
N TYR A 273 13.85 12.18 12.84
CA TYR A 273 14.50 11.96 11.57
C TYR A 273 14.70 10.46 11.35
N VAL A 274 14.31 9.98 10.18
CA VAL A 274 14.33 8.56 9.82
C VAL A 274 15.24 8.35 8.62
N PHE A 275 16.02 7.29 8.67
CA PHE A 275 16.89 6.86 7.59
C PHE A 275 16.64 5.38 7.33
N GLU A 276 16.31 5.06 6.10
CA GLU A 276 16.12 3.69 5.64
C GLU A 276 17.10 3.38 4.51
N GLU A 277 17.71 2.21 4.60
CA GLU A 277 18.49 1.59 3.55
C GLU A 277 17.78 0.32 3.13
N ARG A 278 17.61 0.12 1.83
CA ARG A 278 16.86 -0.99 1.29
C ARG A 278 17.63 -1.67 0.17
N GLN A 279 17.72 -2.99 0.25
CA GLN A 279 18.16 -3.85 -0.84
C GLN A 279 16.97 -4.65 -1.36
N ARG A 280 16.81 -4.72 -2.67
CA ARG A 280 15.80 -5.52 -3.31
C ARG A 280 16.37 -6.32 -4.45
N ASP A 281 16.07 -7.62 -4.45
CA ASP A 281 16.35 -8.56 -5.52
C ASP A 281 15.03 -9.00 -6.15
N ARG A 282 14.81 -8.64 -7.41
CA ARG A 282 13.60 -9.01 -8.14
C ARG A 282 13.94 -9.93 -9.31
N THR A 283 13.24 -11.06 -9.39
CA THR A 283 13.29 -12.00 -10.51
C THR A 283 11.90 -12.21 -11.09
N ASN A 284 11.73 -11.91 -12.37
CA ASN A 284 10.51 -12.22 -13.10
C ASN A 284 10.82 -13.21 -14.22
N GLY A 285 9.87 -14.10 -14.49
CA GLY A 285 9.99 -15.07 -15.58
C GLY A 285 8.64 -15.40 -16.18
N GLN A 286 8.61 -15.64 -17.48
CA GLN A 286 7.42 -16.07 -18.17
C GLN A 286 7.76 -17.11 -19.24
N LEU A 287 6.90 -18.12 -19.36
CA LEU A 287 6.90 -19.11 -20.41
C LEU A 287 5.52 -19.13 -21.08
N VAL A 288 5.46 -18.99 -22.39
CA VAL A 288 4.25 -19.13 -23.18
C VAL A 288 4.46 -20.17 -24.25
N LEU A 289 3.58 -21.17 -24.29
CA LEU A 289 3.54 -22.21 -25.32
C LEU A 289 2.23 -22.07 -26.08
N GLN A 290 2.31 -21.97 -27.39
CA GLN A 290 1.14 -21.94 -28.25
C GLN A 290 1.14 -23.13 -29.20
N PHE A 291 -0.04 -23.70 -29.41
CA PHE A 291 -0.25 -24.84 -30.29
C PHE A 291 -1.52 -24.64 -31.11
N ARG A 292 -1.36 -24.68 -32.44
CA ARG A 292 -2.42 -24.54 -33.42
C ARG A 292 -2.49 -25.81 -34.26
N PRO A 293 -3.16 -26.87 -33.76
CA PRO A 293 -3.25 -28.16 -34.46
C PRO A 293 -4.03 -28.07 -35.78
N THR A 294 -4.92 -27.12 -35.87
CA THR A 294 -5.75 -26.79 -37.03
C THR A 294 -5.93 -25.28 -37.08
N ASP A 295 -6.25 -24.71 -38.26
CA ASP A 295 -6.39 -23.25 -38.42
C ASP A 295 -7.50 -22.66 -37.52
N ASN A 296 -8.40 -23.47 -36.99
CA ASN A 296 -9.55 -23.06 -36.20
C ASN A 296 -9.41 -23.33 -34.70
N ILE A 297 -8.28 -23.85 -34.22
CA ILE A 297 -8.04 -24.08 -32.80
C ILE A 297 -6.67 -23.56 -32.42
N THR A 298 -6.62 -22.64 -31.46
CA THR A 298 -5.38 -22.17 -30.85
C THR A 298 -5.42 -22.46 -29.34
N THR A 299 -4.39 -23.13 -28.85
CA THR A 299 -4.22 -23.41 -27.43
C THR A 299 -2.99 -22.69 -26.92
N THR A 300 -3.14 -21.94 -25.84
CA THR A 300 -2.05 -21.24 -25.16
C THR A 300 -1.92 -21.75 -23.74
N LEU A 301 -0.74 -22.21 -23.37
CA LEU A 301 -0.35 -22.52 -22.00
C LEU A 301 0.69 -21.49 -21.58
N ASP A 302 0.43 -20.79 -20.49
CA ASP A 302 1.35 -19.79 -19.94
C ASP A 302 1.65 -20.04 -18.47
N TYR A 303 2.87 -19.68 -18.07
CA TYR A 303 3.34 -19.71 -16.70
C TYR A 303 4.09 -18.41 -16.41
N THR A 304 3.70 -17.72 -15.36
CA THR A 304 4.34 -16.49 -14.89
C THR A 304 4.87 -16.68 -13.47
N LEU A 305 6.10 -16.25 -13.27
CA LEU A 305 6.85 -16.34 -12.02
C LEU A 305 7.31 -14.94 -11.63
N ILE A 306 6.97 -14.50 -10.41
CA ILE A 306 7.46 -13.25 -9.80
C ILE A 306 8.06 -13.61 -8.45
N ARG A 307 9.28 -13.13 -8.19
CA ARG A 307 9.97 -13.24 -6.91
C ARG A 307 10.58 -11.90 -6.58
N ASN A 308 10.36 -11.46 -5.36
CA ASN A 308 10.86 -10.20 -4.85
C ASN A 308 11.37 -10.44 -3.43
N ASN A 309 12.67 -10.25 -3.21
CA ASN A 309 13.28 -10.30 -1.90
C ASN A 309 13.68 -8.89 -1.50
N ILE A 310 13.22 -8.44 -0.34
CA ILE A 310 13.43 -7.08 0.16
C ILE A 310 14.05 -7.18 1.53
N GLU A 311 15.16 -6.49 1.73
CA GLU A 311 15.82 -6.30 3.02
C GLU A 311 15.90 -4.82 3.32
N GLU A 312 15.53 -4.44 4.54
CA GLU A 312 15.45 -3.06 4.97
C GLU A 312 16.21 -2.89 6.30
N GLN A 313 16.97 -1.81 6.39
CA GLN A 313 17.60 -1.34 7.62
C GLN A 313 17.04 0.02 7.95
N HIS A 314 16.61 0.20 9.18
CA HIS A 314 15.95 1.39 9.67
C HIS A 314 16.71 1.96 10.86
N THR A 315 16.90 3.26 10.86
CA THR A 315 17.46 3.98 12.00
C THR A 315 16.72 5.30 12.15
N ASP A 316 16.15 5.56 13.30
CA ASP A 316 15.56 6.87 13.59
C ASP A 316 16.13 7.51 14.87
N ALA A 317 16.17 8.82 14.87
CA ALA A 317 16.51 9.65 15.99
C ALA A 317 15.32 10.51 16.37
N SER A 318 14.75 10.27 17.56
CA SER A 318 13.47 10.81 17.98
C SER A 318 13.47 11.52 19.33
N VAL A 319 12.52 12.46 19.45
CA VAL A 319 12.17 13.13 20.71
C VAL A 319 10.65 13.20 20.81
N TRP A 320 10.12 13.46 22.00
CA TRP A 320 8.69 13.70 22.18
C TRP A 320 8.45 14.88 23.11
N PHE A 321 7.22 15.41 23.07
CA PHE A 321 6.75 16.50 23.91
C PHE A 321 5.89 15.98 25.05
N GLY A 322 6.23 16.39 26.30
CA GLY A 322 5.48 16.04 27.52
C GLY A 322 4.31 16.99 27.78
N TYR A 323 4.19 18.08 27.04
CA TYR A 323 3.21 19.15 27.22
C TYR A 323 3.26 19.78 28.62
N ALA A 324 4.45 20.00 29.12
CA ALA A 324 4.70 20.71 30.38
C ALA A 324 4.41 22.21 30.21
N GLY A 325 3.16 22.60 30.42
CA GLY A 325 2.61 23.86 29.98
C GLY A 325 3.23 25.11 30.60
N ASP A 326 3.82 25.05 31.79
CA ASP A 326 4.54 26.12 32.48
C ASP A 326 5.98 26.31 31.98
N ARG A 327 6.46 25.40 31.12
CA ARG A 327 7.83 25.30 30.63
C ARG A 327 7.96 25.48 29.12
N SER A 328 6.86 25.68 28.39
CA SER A 328 6.88 25.78 26.93
C SER A 328 7.16 27.21 26.47
N GLU A 329 7.99 27.32 25.45
CA GLU A 329 8.16 28.53 24.64
C GLU A 329 7.58 28.24 23.25
N SER A 330 6.71 29.12 22.76
CA SER A 330 6.10 28.92 21.43
C SER A 330 5.91 30.24 20.70
N ILE A 331 6.01 30.18 19.36
CA ILE A 331 5.71 31.28 18.45
C ILE A 331 4.64 30.76 17.48
N TRP A 332 3.47 31.40 17.47
CA TRP A 332 2.31 30.95 16.72
C TRP A 332 2.05 31.81 15.51
N ALA A 333 1.57 31.21 14.43
CA ALA A 333 1.12 31.90 13.23
C ALA A 333 -0.17 31.29 12.69
N GLY A 334 -0.97 32.13 12.07
CA GLY A 334 -2.23 31.75 11.43
C GLY A 334 -3.40 31.54 12.38
N GLU A 335 -4.56 31.94 11.93
CA GLU A 335 -5.87 31.67 12.52
C GLU A 335 -6.84 31.45 11.33
N PRO A 336 -7.84 30.56 11.42
CA PRO A 336 -8.34 29.87 12.62
C PRO A 336 -7.59 28.58 12.97
N ASN A 337 -6.67 28.09 12.12
CA ASN A 337 -5.82 26.91 12.37
C ASN A 337 -4.42 27.41 12.73
N ALA A 338 -4.15 27.55 14.01
CA ALA A 338 -2.88 28.12 14.44
C ALA A 338 -1.76 27.05 14.41
N VAL A 339 -0.64 27.44 13.85
CA VAL A 339 0.57 26.63 13.67
C VAL A 339 1.63 27.09 14.67
N PRO A 340 2.26 26.20 15.43
CA PRO A 340 3.43 26.54 16.21
C PRO A 340 4.66 26.61 15.29
N LEU A 341 4.96 27.77 14.73
CA LEU A 341 6.18 27.96 13.94
C LEU A 341 7.42 27.56 14.72
N VAL A 342 7.42 27.84 16.03
CA VAL A 342 8.36 27.29 16.99
C VAL A 342 7.61 26.79 18.20
N TYR A 343 7.88 25.57 18.63
CA TYR A 343 7.37 25.01 19.86
C TYR A 343 8.51 24.36 20.63
N SER A 344 8.65 24.69 21.93
CA SER A 344 9.78 24.19 22.73
C SER A 344 9.35 24.01 24.17
N GLU A 345 9.83 22.92 24.78
CA GLU A 345 9.69 22.61 26.19
C GLU A 345 11.06 22.56 26.84
N ILE A 346 11.13 23.04 28.09
CA ILE A 346 12.33 22.99 28.93
C ILE A 346 12.00 22.15 30.16
N TYR A 347 12.85 21.18 30.46
CA TYR A 347 12.66 20.25 31.55
C TYR A 347 13.61 20.59 32.70
N GLU A 348 13.04 20.77 33.91
CA GLU A 348 13.81 20.89 35.15
C GLU A 348 13.94 19.52 35.77
N ILE A 349 15.14 18.99 35.80
CA ILE A 349 15.41 17.66 36.35
C ILE A 349 15.63 17.77 37.83
N ASN A 350 14.61 17.48 38.61
CA ASN A 350 14.64 17.50 40.08
C ASN A 350 14.69 16.11 40.68
N SER A 351 14.33 15.10 39.94
CA SER A 351 14.28 13.70 40.38
C SER A 351 14.42 12.75 39.18
N ASP A 352 14.65 11.47 39.42
CA ASP A 352 14.67 10.43 38.39
C ASP A 352 13.33 10.27 37.64
N ALA A 353 12.24 10.77 38.21
CA ALA A 353 10.92 10.76 37.60
C ALA A 353 10.73 11.89 36.54
N ASP A 354 11.61 12.88 36.52
CA ASP A 354 11.58 14.01 35.59
C ASP A 354 12.53 13.80 34.38
N LEU A 355 13.08 12.58 34.24
CA LEU A 355 14.02 12.28 33.16
C LEU A 355 13.28 12.12 31.82
N GLU A 356 13.64 12.96 30.86
CA GLU A 356 13.21 12.83 29.49
C GLU A 356 14.38 12.25 28.65
N ASP A 357 14.08 11.42 27.64
CA ASP A 357 15.10 10.81 26.80
C ASP A 357 15.12 11.33 25.36
N THR A 358 16.26 11.16 24.75
CA THR A 358 16.45 11.19 23.32
C THR A 358 16.64 9.75 22.85
N SER A 359 15.80 9.27 21.95
CA SER A 359 15.80 7.86 21.53
C SER A 359 16.45 7.65 20.18
N LEU A 360 17.30 6.61 20.11
CA LEU A 360 17.68 5.96 18.88
C LEU A 360 16.80 4.72 18.71
N THR A 361 16.13 4.59 17.56
CA THR A 361 15.45 3.35 17.19
C THR A 361 16.19 2.71 16.04
N VAL A 362 16.44 1.42 16.13
CA VAL A 362 17.11 0.64 15.09
C VAL A 362 16.31 -0.58 14.75
N GLY A 363 16.33 -0.98 13.47
CA GLY A 363 15.65 -2.18 12.99
C GLY A 363 16.31 -2.74 11.74
N ALA A 364 16.16 -4.03 11.54
CA ALA A 364 16.50 -4.68 10.27
C ALA A 364 15.54 -5.84 10.04
N TRP A 365 14.86 -5.81 8.92
CA TRP A 365 13.87 -6.82 8.57
C TRP A 365 13.89 -7.12 7.08
N GLY A 366 13.19 -8.15 6.69
CA GLY A 366 13.08 -8.46 5.28
C GLY A 366 11.86 -9.30 4.97
N ARG A 367 11.44 -9.27 3.71
CA ARG A 367 10.32 -10.04 3.23
C ARG A 367 10.60 -10.65 1.86
N GLU A 368 10.15 -11.88 1.70
CA GLU A 368 10.05 -12.56 0.41
C GLU A 368 8.60 -12.45 -0.09
N GLU A 369 8.43 -11.97 -1.31
CA GLU A 369 7.16 -11.93 -2.01
C GLU A 369 7.23 -12.80 -3.26
N SER A 370 6.22 -13.61 -3.48
CA SER A 370 6.16 -14.50 -4.64
C SER A 370 4.79 -14.53 -5.27
N ILE A 371 4.74 -14.59 -6.61
CA ILE A 371 3.52 -14.87 -7.36
C ILE A 371 3.86 -15.95 -8.39
N ASP A 372 3.06 -17.01 -8.39
CA ASP A 372 3.07 -18.06 -9.39
C ASP A 372 1.70 -18.10 -10.08
N SER A 373 1.66 -18.08 -11.40
CA SER A 373 0.41 -18.16 -12.16
C SER A 373 0.59 -19.12 -13.32
N ILE A 374 -0.32 -20.08 -13.45
CA ILE A 374 -0.39 -21.00 -14.58
C ILE A 374 -1.77 -20.88 -15.24
N GLY A 375 -1.80 -20.74 -16.54
CA GLY A 375 -3.02 -20.56 -17.30
C GLY A 375 -3.08 -21.42 -18.55
N LEU A 376 -4.27 -21.86 -18.89
CA LEU A 376 -4.62 -22.55 -20.13
C LEU A 376 -5.74 -21.82 -20.83
N ASN A 377 -5.50 -21.37 -22.04
CA ASN A 377 -6.50 -20.75 -22.90
C ASN A 377 -6.67 -21.61 -24.17
N VAL A 378 -7.90 -21.82 -24.58
CA VAL A 378 -8.25 -22.52 -25.81
C VAL A 378 -9.25 -21.68 -26.58
N GLU A 379 -8.86 -21.20 -27.74
CA GLU A 379 -9.67 -20.45 -28.69
C GLU A 379 -10.08 -21.41 -29.82
N TRP A 380 -11.38 -21.52 -30.08
CA TRP A 380 -11.94 -22.43 -31.05
C TRP A 380 -12.93 -21.72 -31.98
N GLN A 381 -12.53 -21.47 -33.21
CA GLN A 381 -13.43 -21.05 -34.29
C GLN A 381 -14.27 -22.26 -34.73
N VAL A 382 -15.45 -22.43 -34.16
CA VAL A 382 -16.33 -23.58 -34.39
C VAL A 382 -16.80 -23.62 -35.83
N ASN A 383 -17.20 -22.45 -36.34
CA ASN A 383 -17.57 -22.17 -37.72
C ASN A 383 -17.42 -20.66 -37.97
N ASP A 384 -17.83 -20.19 -39.18
CA ASP A 384 -17.67 -18.79 -39.58
C ASP A 384 -18.43 -17.80 -38.65
N ASP A 385 -19.49 -18.26 -37.97
CA ASP A 385 -20.35 -17.44 -37.13
C ASP A 385 -20.10 -17.62 -35.62
N LEU A 386 -19.41 -18.68 -35.18
CA LEU A 386 -19.26 -19.02 -33.77
C LEU A 386 -17.81 -19.25 -33.38
N GLU A 387 -17.34 -18.45 -32.48
CA GLU A 387 -16.08 -18.60 -31.73
C GLU A 387 -16.35 -18.94 -30.26
N LEU A 388 -15.59 -19.86 -29.69
CA LEU A 388 -15.63 -20.21 -28.26
C LEU A 388 -14.23 -20.10 -27.65
N THR A 389 -14.16 -19.55 -26.49
CA THR A 389 -12.92 -19.48 -25.68
C THR A 389 -13.14 -20.17 -24.34
N LEU A 390 -12.27 -21.12 -24.00
CA LEU A 390 -12.14 -21.66 -22.66
C LEU A 390 -10.85 -21.11 -22.07
N ASP A 391 -10.96 -20.52 -20.90
CA ASP A 391 -9.81 -20.01 -20.14
C ASP A 391 -9.87 -20.52 -18.69
N HIS A 392 -8.77 -21.07 -18.22
CA HIS A 392 -8.60 -21.51 -16.83
C HIS A 392 -7.24 -21.09 -16.33
N HIS A 393 -7.17 -20.51 -15.13
CA HIS A 393 -5.90 -20.29 -14.46
C HIS A 393 -6.00 -20.55 -12.96
N SER A 394 -4.86 -20.88 -12.39
CA SER A 394 -4.62 -20.97 -10.97
C SER A 394 -3.39 -20.15 -10.63
N SER A 395 -3.51 -19.26 -9.67
CA SER A 395 -2.46 -18.33 -9.27
C SER A 395 -2.38 -18.26 -7.76
N GLU A 396 -1.15 -18.21 -7.23
CA GLU A 396 -0.86 -18.09 -5.79
C GLU A 396 0.13 -16.96 -5.57
N ALA A 397 -0.15 -16.11 -4.58
CA ALA A 397 0.77 -15.11 -4.05
C ALA A 397 1.05 -15.40 -2.58
N GLU A 398 2.31 -15.25 -2.17
CA GLU A 398 2.77 -15.43 -0.79
C GLU A 398 3.69 -14.28 -0.40
N MET A 399 3.54 -13.78 0.84
CA MET A 399 4.50 -12.90 1.50
C MET A 399 4.85 -13.48 2.88
N LYS A 400 6.14 -13.52 3.17
CA LYS A 400 6.70 -14.00 4.44
C LYS A 400 8.01 -13.30 4.75
N ALA A 401 8.49 -13.43 6.00
CA ALA A 401 9.82 -12.96 6.38
C ALA A 401 10.92 -13.64 5.56
N SER A 402 11.92 -12.88 5.10
CA SER A 402 13.14 -13.40 4.47
C SER A 402 14.08 -14.02 5.51
N ASP A 403 14.27 -13.36 6.67
CA ASP A 403 14.91 -13.94 7.85
C ASP A 403 13.86 -14.16 8.96
N PRO A 404 13.54 -15.42 9.28
CA PRO A 404 12.57 -15.73 10.33
C PRO A 404 12.94 -15.16 11.71
N ARG A 405 14.22 -14.87 11.99
CA ARG A 405 14.67 -14.29 13.26
C ARG A 405 14.30 -12.82 13.37
N HIS A 406 14.46 -12.08 12.28
CA HIS A 406 14.16 -10.66 12.23
C HIS A 406 12.67 -10.39 11.99
N GLY A 407 11.95 -11.35 11.38
CA GLY A 407 10.53 -11.18 11.04
C GLY A 407 10.32 -10.27 9.83
N THR A 408 9.11 -9.78 9.68
CA THR A 408 8.72 -8.86 8.60
C THR A 408 8.88 -7.40 8.97
N ARG A 409 8.96 -7.10 10.26
CA ARG A 409 9.25 -5.77 10.83
C ARG A 409 9.80 -5.92 12.23
N ASN A 410 10.73 -5.07 12.61
CA ASN A 410 11.23 -5.05 13.98
C ASN A 410 11.76 -3.66 14.37
N ASN A 411 11.96 -3.47 15.65
CA ASN A 411 12.76 -2.37 16.18
C ASN A 411 13.28 -2.67 17.59
N ILE A 412 14.34 -1.97 17.94
CA ILE A 412 14.87 -1.86 19.31
C ILE A 412 15.03 -0.38 19.60
N GLN A 413 14.53 0.08 20.74
CA GLN A 413 14.66 1.48 21.19
C GLN A 413 15.74 1.63 22.26
N LEU A 414 16.62 2.59 22.02
CA LEU A 414 17.81 2.88 22.83
C LEU A 414 17.77 4.34 23.32
N PRO A 415 17.10 4.63 24.44
CA PRO A 415 17.04 5.96 25.01
C PRO A 415 18.35 6.37 25.68
N SER A 416 18.68 7.65 25.60
CA SER A 416 19.75 8.33 26.34
C SER A 416 19.16 9.42 27.23
N TYR A 417 19.58 9.49 28.49
CA TYR A 417 19.05 10.41 29.50
C TYR A 417 20.14 11.32 30.06
N PRO A 418 19.80 12.48 30.68
CA PRO A 418 18.56 13.22 30.52
C PRO A 418 18.60 14.16 29.31
N ARG A 419 17.43 14.36 28.67
CA ARG A 419 17.20 15.47 27.76
C ARG A 419 16.62 16.64 28.57
N THR A 420 17.21 17.84 28.42
CA THR A 420 16.79 19.02 29.18
C THR A 420 15.88 19.95 28.38
N ARG A 421 15.75 19.73 27.10
CA ARG A 421 14.93 20.53 26.19
C ARG A 421 14.46 19.70 24.99
N THR A 422 13.25 20.00 24.52
CA THR A 422 12.75 19.58 23.21
C THR A 422 12.26 20.81 22.47
N GLY A 423 12.67 20.98 21.22
CA GLY A 423 12.19 22.04 20.34
C GLY A 423 11.90 21.52 18.95
N LEU A 424 10.88 22.12 18.31
CA LEU A 424 10.58 21.95 16.90
C LEU A 424 10.43 23.32 16.25
N ASP A 425 11.12 23.56 15.16
CA ASP A 425 11.03 24.78 14.35
C ASP A 425 10.54 24.41 12.94
N LEU A 426 9.32 24.84 12.61
CA LEU A 426 8.65 24.63 11.33
C LEU A 426 8.86 25.81 10.36
N SER A 427 9.77 26.72 10.61
CA SER A 427 10.05 27.87 9.72
C SER A 427 11.02 27.55 8.58
N GLY A 428 11.70 26.41 8.62
CA GLY A 428 12.58 25.91 7.58
C GLY A 428 11.85 25.08 6.53
N GLU A 429 12.52 24.73 5.45
CA GLU A 429 12.04 23.75 4.46
C GLU A 429 11.96 22.35 5.09
N LEU A 430 12.98 22.00 5.90
CA LEU A 430 12.98 20.83 6.78
C LEU A 430 12.64 21.30 8.21
N PRO A 431 11.72 20.66 8.93
CA PRO A 431 11.53 20.95 10.34
C PRO A 431 12.81 20.71 11.16
N GLY A 432 13.22 21.70 11.92
CA GLY A 432 14.39 21.62 12.79
C GLY A 432 14.03 21.07 14.16
N ILE A 433 14.61 19.94 14.56
CA ILE A 433 14.49 19.40 15.92
C ILE A 433 15.65 19.92 16.74
N ALA A 434 15.39 20.34 17.99
CA ALA A 434 16.42 20.72 18.94
C ALA A 434 16.30 19.90 20.23
N THR A 435 17.43 19.58 20.81
CA THR A 435 17.54 18.90 22.10
C THR A 435 18.48 19.66 23.02
N GLY A 436 18.26 19.59 24.33
CA GLY A 436 19.27 19.99 25.31
C GLY A 436 20.10 18.78 25.72
N ASN A 437 21.39 19.00 25.99
CA ASN A 437 22.36 17.96 26.34
C ASN A 437 22.57 16.92 25.24
N ILE A 438 22.74 17.37 23.98
CA ILE A 438 22.94 16.49 22.82
C ILE A 438 24.14 15.57 22.98
N GLU A 439 25.14 15.94 23.78
CA GLU A 439 26.31 15.10 24.12
C GLU A 439 25.92 13.83 24.88
N ASN A 440 24.78 13.81 25.56
CA ASN A 440 24.25 12.60 26.21
C ASN A 440 23.70 11.59 25.22
N PHE A 441 23.37 12.01 24.01
CA PHE A 441 22.94 11.11 22.95
C PHE A 441 24.14 10.41 22.33
N ASN A 442 24.63 9.39 23.04
CA ASN A 442 25.78 8.61 22.63
C ASN A 442 25.72 7.17 23.19
N PRO A 443 26.43 6.21 22.58
CA PRO A 443 26.35 4.79 22.96
C PRO A 443 26.66 4.47 24.43
N ASN A 444 27.48 5.31 25.12
CA ASN A 444 27.81 5.08 26.51
C ASN A 444 26.69 5.43 27.49
N THR A 445 25.67 6.17 27.03
CA THR A 445 24.50 6.55 27.84
C THR A 445 23.24 5.82 27.43
N MET A 446 23.26 5.10 26.29
CA MET A 446 22.14 4.34 25.81
C MET A 446 21.77 3.18 26.75
N ARG A 447 20.49 2.98 26.95
CA ARG A 447 19.88 1.86 27.67
C ARG A 447 18.85 1.19 26.77
N LEU A 448 18.34 0.04 27.14
CA LEU A 448 17.21 -0.59 26.47
C LEU A 448 15.89 -0.02 27.01
N SER A 449 14.95 0.36 26.15
CA SER A 449 13.62 0.83 26.55
C SER A 449 12.51 -0.07 26.04
N GLY A 450 12.65 -0.62 24.86
CA GLY A 450 11.64 -1.48 24.26
C GLY A 450 12.11 -2.12 22.98
N SER A 451 11.39 -3.14 22.57
CA SER A 451 11.58 -3.78 21.28
C SER A 451 10.27 -4.33 20.76
N TRP A 452 10.24 -4.53 19.45
CA TRP A 452 9.11 -5.12 18.79
C TRP A 452 9.60 -5.92 17.58
N PHE A 453 9.24 -7.19 17.52
CA PHE A 453 9.57 -8.11 16.44
C PHE A 453 8.28 -8.74 15.94
N ALA A 454 7.79 -8.28 14.81
CA ALA A 454 6.58 -8.78 14.20
C ALA A 454 6.89 -9.72 13.04
N ASN A 455 6.05 -10.71 12.91
CA ASN A 455 6.08 -11.62 11.78
C ASN A 455 4.67 -11.69 11.17
N ASP A 456 4.59 -11.31 9.89
CA ASP A 456 3.37 -11.35 9.09
C ASP A 456 3.51 -12.44 8.02
N PHE A 457 2.41 -13.09 7.72
CA PHE A 457 2.32 -14.06 6.65
C PHE A 457 1.02 -13.87 5.88
N TYR A 458 1.13 -13.66 4.58
CA TYR A 458 0.00 -13.52 3.68
C TYR A 458 0.03 -14.60 2.61
N THR A 459 -1.14 -15.16 2.28
CA THR A 459 -1.34 -15.91 1.05
C THR A 459 -2.62 -15.44 0.38
N SER A 460 -2.58 -15.36 -0.95
CA SER A 460 -3.73 -15.11 -1.79
C SER A 460 -3.72 -16.10 -2.95
N GLU A 461 -4.80 -16.85 -3.13
CA GLU A 461 -4.97 -17.81 -4.22
C GLU A 461 -6.13 -17.37 -5.09
N VAL A 462 -6.00 -17.48 -6.39
CA VAL A 462 -7.05 -17.16 -7.37
C VAL A 462 -7.18 -18.33 -8.34
N ASP A 463 -8.34 -18.99 -8.32
CA ASP A 463 -8.71 -20.01 -9.28
C ASP A 463 -9.88 -19.48 -10.14
N GLN A 464 -9.64 -19.30 -11.43
CA GLN A 464 -10.66 -18.74 -12.34
C GLN A 464 -10.85 -19.64 -13.54
N THR A 465 -12.10 -19.96 -13.85
CA THR A 465 -12.50 -20.64 -15.07
C THR A 465 -13.55 -19.85 -15.80
N GLN A 466 -13.33 -19.60 -17.10
CA GLN A 466 -14.23 -18.83 -17.95
C GLN A 466 -14.51 -19.59 -19.24
N VAL A 467 -15.75 -19.57 -19.67
CA VAL A 467 -16.16 -19.96 -21.03
C VAL A 467 -16.84 -18.76 -21.66
N LYS A 468 -16.29 -18.28 -22.75
CA LYS A 468 -16.80 -17.14 -23.52
C LYS A 468 -17.14 -17.61 -24.92
N GLY A 469 -18.08 -16.96 -25.57
CA GLY A 469 -18.41 -17.20 -26.97
C GLY A 469 -18.80 -15.89 -27.65
N LYS A 470 -18.48 -15.82 -28.95
CA LYS A 470 -18.94 -14.79 -29.86
C LYS A 470 -19.74 -15.43 -30.97
N TYR A 471 -20.95 -14.94 -31.20
CA TYR A 471 -21.83 -15.41 -32.25
C TYR A 471 -22.21 -14.26 -33.18
N VAL A 472 -21.80 -14.37 -34.43
CA VAL A 472 -22.11 -13.40 -35.49
C VAL A 472 -23.52 -13.65 -35.96
N LEU A 473 -24.42 -12.68 -35.82
CA LEU A 473 -25.80 -12.77 -36.25
C LEU A 473 -25.97 -12.42 -37.73
N ASN A 474 -25.25 -11.42 -38.17
CA ASN A 474 -25.15 -10.91 -39.53
C ASN A 474 -23.97 -9.93 -39.61
N ASP A 475 -23.78 -9.30 -40.78
CA ASP A 475 -22.66 -8.38 -41.04
C ASP A 475 -22.60 -7.17 -40.05
N ASP A 476 -23.75 -6.78 -39.47
CA ASP A 476 -23.91 -5.61 -38.62
C ASP A 476 -24.08 -5.95 -37.14
N ALA A 477 -24.20 -7.24 -36.76
CA ALA A 477 -24.54 -7.60 -35.39
C ALA A 477 -23.85 -8.88 -34.92
N SER A 478 -23.36 -8.87 -33.67
CA SER A 478 -22.86 -10.05 -32.99
C SER A 478 -23.29 -10.06 -31.51
N ILE A 479 -23.24 -11.23 -30.91
CA ILE A 479 -23.50 -11.42 -29.47
C ILE A 479 -22.28 -12.07 -28.85
N ASP A 480 -21.75 -11.41 -27.80
CA ASP A 480 -20.81 -12.02 -26.90
C ASP A 480 -21.55 -12.55 -25.67
N PHE A 481 -21.20 -13.74 -25.22
CA PHE A 481 -21.78 -14.36 -24.05
C PHE A 481 -20.76 -15.17 -23.28
N GLY A 482 -21.03 -15.41 -22.00
CA GLY A 482 -20.12 -16.27 -21.24
C GLY A 482 -20.58 -16.51 -19.81
N VAL A 483 -19.86 -17.45 -19.21
CA VAL A 483 -20.00 -17.81 -17.79
C VAL A 483 -18.61 -17.92 -17.19
N SER A 484 -18.49 -17.55 -15.91
CA SER A 484 -17.25 -17.70 -15.16
C SER A 484 -17.49 -18.10 -13.72
N ILE A 485 -16.52 -18.82 -13.15
CA ILE A 485 -16.41 -19.10 -11.73
C ILE A 485 -15.02 -18.60 -11.32
N ASN A 486 -14.98 -17.80 -10.27
CA ASN A 486 -13.77 -17.24 -9.72
C ASN A 486 -13.76 -17.47 -8.20
N THR A 487 -12.78 -18.19 -7.69
CA THR A 487 -12.56 -18.39 -6.26
C THR A 487 -11.30 -17.67 -5.82
N VAL A 488 -11.44 -16.83 -4.81
CA VAL A 488 -10.32 -16.11 -4.19
C VAL A 488 -10.21 -16.51 -2.73
N ASN A 489 -9.08 -17.06 -2.36
CA ASN A 489 -8.73 -17.41 -0.99
C ASN A 489 -7.68 -16.40 -0.49
N ASN A 490 -7.97 -15.77 0.64
CA ASN A 490 -7.03 -14.84 1.27
C ASN A 490 -6.80 -15.24 2.72
N ARG A 491 -5.54 -15.36 3.12
CA ARG A 491 -5.15 -15.70 4.48
C ARG A 491 -4.14 -14.71 5.02
N TYR A 492 -4.37 -14.29 6.26
CA TYR A 492 -3.44 -13.46 7.04
C TYR A 492 -3.14 -14.13 8.36
N ARG A 493 -1.88 -14.11 8.76
CA ARG A 493 -1.40 -14.51 10.09
C ARG A 493 -0.39 -13.48 10.57
N HIS A 494 -0.46 -13.19 11.85
CA HIS A 494 0.46 -12.27 12.52
C HIS A 494 0.87 -12.85 13.86
N THR A 495 2.06 -12.49 14.30
CA THR A 495 2.51 -12.64 15.68
C THR A 495 3.56 -11.58 15.97
N GLN A 496 3.72 -11.24 17.22
CA GLN A 496 4.76 -10.30 17.65
C GLN A 496 5.35 -10.71 18.99
N VAL A 497 6.65 -10.49 19.11
CA VAL A 497 7.38 -10.51 20.38
C VAL A 497 7.66 -9.06 20.74
N GLN A 498 7.05 -8.58 21.81
CA GLN A 498 7.13 -7.17 22.21
C GLN A 498 7.64 -7.05 23.62
N ARG A 499 8.49 -6.06 23.85
CA ARG A 499 8.91 -5.59 25.15
C ARG A 499 8.67 -4.09 25.23
N ALA A 500 8.16 -3.65 26.35
CA ALA A 500 7.90 -2.25 26.61
C ALA A 500 8.29 -1.93 28.06
N ASP A 501 9.48 -1.40 28.22
CA ASP A 501 10.05 -1.05 29.50
C ASP A 501 10.26 0.47 29.59
N TRP A 502 9.18 1.20 29.82
CA TRP A 502 9.19 2.65 29.93
C TRP A 502 10.15 3.10 31.04
N GLY A 503 11.05 4.04 30.72
CA GLY A 503 12.08 4.50 31.62
C GLY A 503 13.44 3.80 31.45
N GLY A 504 13.51 2.82 30.58
CA GLY A 504 14.71 2.03 30.25
C GLY A 504 15.03 0.97 31.27
N VAL A 505 15.52 -0.16 30.82
CA VAL A 505 16.12 -1.25 31.62
C VAL A 505 17.62 -1.29 31.40
N GLY A 506 18.33 -2.12 32.18
CA GLY A 506 19.79 -2.16 32.12
C GLY A 506 20.43 -0.90 32.70
N VAL A 507 21.69 -0.67 32.33
CA VAL A 507 22.51 0.42 32.81
C VAL A 507 23.22 1.14 31.69
N GLU A 508 23.68 2.36 31.95
CA GLU A 508 24.55 3.08 31.01
C GLU A 508 25.80 2.27 30.70
N GLY A 509 26.12 2.14 29.41
CA GLY A 509 27.28 1.39 28.93
C GLY A 509 26.98 -0.01 28.43
N ASP A 510 25.75 -0.52 28.55
CA ASP A 510 25.39 -1.85 28.02
C ASP A 510 25.59 -1.96 26.51
N PHE A 511 25.50 -0.84 25.78
CA PHE A 511 25.73 -0.75 24.35
C PHE A 511 27.09 -0.13 23.95
N ALA A 512 27.97 0.11 24.91
CA ALA A 512 29.26 0.77 24.64
C ALA A 512 30.24 -0.07 23.82
N ASP A 513 30.10 -1.40 23.88
CA ASP A 513 31.01 -2.35 23.19
C ASP A 513 30.53 -2.68 21.75
N VAL A 514 29.36 -2.18 21.33
CA VAL A 514 28.87 -2.29 19.95
C VAL A 514 29.71 -1.39 19.03
N ASN A 515 30.01 -1.82 17.83
CA ASN A 515 30.79 -1.05 16.85
C ASN A 515 29.96 0.07 16.20
N TRP A 516 29.82 1.18 16.93
CA TRP A 516 29.05 2.32 16.46
C TRP A 516 29.85 3.20 15.48
N THR A 517 29.14 3.70 14.48
CA THR A 517 29.58 4.76 13.57
C THR A 517 28.71 5.99 13.81
N GLU A 518 29.35 7.13 14.12
CA GLU A 518 28.69 8.42 14.25
C GLU A 518 28.51 9.08 12.88
N ASP A 519 27.37 9.72 12.65
CA ASP A 519 27.09 10.51 11.44
C ASP A 519 26.25 11.73 11.78
N THR A 520 26.08 12.63 10.78
CA THR A 520 25.29 13.85 10.90
C THR A 520 23.94 13.67 10.22
N ILE A 521 22.87 14.14 10.86
CA ILE A 521 21.50 14.05 10.37
C ILE A 521 21.25 15.05 9.23
N LEU A 522 21.54 16.33 9.49
CA LEU A 522 21.13 17.43 8.62
C LEU A 522 21.91 17.49 7.29
N ASP A 523 23.10 16.89 7.23
CA ASP A 523 23.87 16.80 5.99
C ASP A 523 23.31 15.77 5.00
N LYS A 524 22.37 14.94 5.44
CA LYS A 524 21.67 13.94 4.59
C LYS A 524 20.46 14.51 3.86
N PHE A 525 20.01 15.70 4.25
CA PHE A 525 18.90 16.41 3.62
C PHE A 525 19.41 17.57 2.78
N ASP A 526 18.90 17.71 1.57
CA ASP A 526 19.14 18.90 0.75
C ASP A 526 18.34 20.11 1.26
N ALA A 527 17.19 19.85 1.90
CA ALA A 527 16.33 20.85 2.50
C ALA A 527 16.96 21.48 3.75
N LYS A 528 16.83 22.80 3.88
CA LYS A 528 17.39 23.54 5.00
C LYS A 528 16.52 23.46 6.24
N ALA A 529 17.08 22.97 7.34
CA ALA A 529 16.39 22.87 8.62
C ALA A 529 16.09 24.23 9.25
N GLY A 530 14.96 24.30 9.97
CA GLY A 530 14.63 25.41 10.87
C GLY A 530 15.73 25.55 11.96
N ASN A 531 16.07 26.76 12.31
CA ASN A 531 17.21 27.06 13.20
C ASN A 531 16.83 27.94 14.40
N PHE A 532 15.55 28.00 14.74
CA PHE A 532 15.00 28.76 15.87
C PHE A 532 15.25 30.26 15.81
N GLU A 533 15.34 30.83 14.60
CA GLU A 533 15.56 32.26 14.42
C GLU A 533 14.39 33.08 14.98
N GLY A 534 14.74 34.16 15.73
CA GLY A 534 13.75 35.06 16.34
C GLY A 534 13.17 34.57 17.68
N THR A 535 13.61 33.44 18.22
CA THR A 535 13.26 33.00 19.57
C THR A 535 14.03 33.82 20.62
N ALA A 536 13.50 33.91 21.85
CA ALA A 536 14.15 34.61 22.96
C ALA A 536 15.48 33.93 23.37
N THR A 537 15.60 32.65 23.11
CA THR A 537 16.72 31.80 23.45
C THR A 537 17.51 31.34 22.23
N GLN A 538 17.45 32.10 21.15
CA GLN A 538 18.23 31.84 19.93
C GLN A 538 19.72 31.71 20.27
N GLY A 539 20.32 30.55 19.93
CA GLY A 539 21.68 30.21 20.30
C GLY A 539 21.82 29.32 21.54
N ASP A 540 20.71 29.12 22.30
CA ASP A 540 20.63 28.12 23.37
C ASP A 540 20.12 26.77 22.87
N TYR A 541 19.81 26.65 21.57
CA TYR A 541 19.32 25.43 20.94
C TYR A 541 20.45 24.70 20.21
N ASP A 542 20.68 23.46 20.61
CA ASP A 542 21.48 22.54 19.82
C ASP A 542 20.56 21.78 18.88
N LEU A 543 20.73 21.99 17.58
CA LEU A 543 20.02 21.20 16.58
C LEU A 543 20.37 19.72 16.76
N PHE A 544 19.37 18.87 16.64
CA PHE A 544 19.53 17.42 16.70
C PHE A 544 20.19 16.94 15.38
N ASN A 545 21.52 17.04 15.33
CA ASN A 545 22.35 16.76 14.17
C ASN A 545 23.36 15.64 14.44
N ARG A 546 22.91 14.57 15.10
CA ARG A 546 23.76 13.44 15.45
C ARG A 546 22.97 12.16 15.42
N ILE A 547 23.52 11.12 14.78
CA ILE A 547 22.92 9.79 14.69
C ILE A 547 24.00 8.72 14.77
N TRP A 548 23.62 7.51 15.17
CA TRP A 548 24.51 6.38 15.36
C TRP A 548 24.02 5.18 14.56
N TYR A 549 24.94 4.54 13.87
CA TYR A 549 24.70 3.31 13.10
C TYR A 549 25.58 2.18 13.64
N ALA A 550 25.03 0.96 13.65
CA ALA A 550 25.76 -0.25 13.97
C ALA A 550 25.11 -1.46 13.30
N ASP A 551 25.81 -2.57 13.28
CA ASP A 551 25.24 -3.85 12.85
C ASP A 551 24.10 -4.26 13.78
N PHE A 552 22.93 -4.58 13.20
CA PHE A 552 21.74 -4.87 13.97
C PHE A 552 21.88 -6.12 14.84
N ASP A 553 22.56 -7.18 14.36
CA ASP A 553 22.82 -8.39 15.13
C ASP A 553 23.75 -8.13 16.33
N GLU A 554 24.66 -7.14 16.25
CA GLU A 554 25.45 -6.70 17.41
C GLU A 554 24.59 -6.01 18.46
N ILE A 555 23.64 -5.16 18.01
CA ILE A 555 22.68 -4.49 18.91
C ILE A 555 21.75 -5.50 19.56
N VAL A 556 21.16 -6.43 18.80
CA VAL A 556 20.35 -7.55 19.31
C VAL A 556 21.10 -8.32 20.40
N ARG A 557 22.36 -8.65 20.15
CA ARG A 557 23.18 -9.39 21.13
C ARG A 557 23.39 -8.58 22.40
N ALA A 558 23.68 -7.28 22.30
CA ALA A 558 23.84 -6.42 23.46
C ALA A 558 22.51 -6.32 24.25
N ALA A 559 21.38 -6.18 23.56
CA ALA A 559 20.04 -6.10 24.15
C ALA A 559 19.67 -7.36 24.95
N GLU A 560 20.00 -8.56 24.45
CA GLU A 560 19.76 -9.83 25.15
C GLU A 560 20.50 -9.92 26.49
N PHE A 561 21.66 -9.23 26.63
CA PHE A 561 22.40 -9.16 27.89
C PHE A 561 21.97 -8.00 28.80
N ALA A 562 21.47 -6.91 28.21
CA ALA A 562 21.00 -5.74 28.96
C ALA A 562 19.66 -5.99 29.68
N ASP A 563 18.92 -7.01 29.24
CA ASP A 563 17.57 -7.26 29.72
C ASP A 563 17.49 -8.23 30.91
N PRO A 564 17.12 -7.77 32.10
CA PRO A 564 16.78 -8.68 33.18
C PRO A 564 15.42 -9.34 32.98
N VAL A 565 15.33 -10.65 33.16
CA VAL A 565 14.14 -11.53 32.99
C VAL A 565 12.83 -11.07 33.64
N ALA A 566 12.86 -10.04 34.46
CA ALA A 566 11.77 -9.76 35.42
C ALA A 566 10.48 -9.19 34.80
N ASN A 567 10.51 -8.70 33.56
CA ASN A 567 9.36 -8.01 32.92
C ASN A 567 8.97 -8.59 31.56
N VAL A 568 9.06 -9.90 31.39
CA VAL A 568 8.80 -10.55 30.11
C VAL A 568 7.29 -10.76 29.90
N ASP A 569 6.76 -10.26 28.80
CA ASP A 569 5.52 -10.75 28.27
C ASP A 569 5.68 -12.25 27.93
N THR A 570 4.57 -12.99 27.97
CA THR A 570 4.55 -14.45 27.84
C THR A 570 4.95 -14.98 26.46
N VAL A 571 5.26 -14.10 25.50
CA VAL A 571 5.64 -14.45 24.13
C VAL A 571 7.16 -14.34 23.97
N TRP A 572 7.77 -15.44 23.56
CA TRP A 572 9.19 -15.58 23.30
C TRP A 572 9.43 -15.70 21.80
N GLY A 573 10.59 -15.28 21.34
CA GLY A 573 11.01 -15.52 19.97
C GLY A 573 11.39 -16.97 19.69
N ASP A 574 11.53 -17.31 18.42
CA ASP A 574 11.91 -18.67 18.00
C ASP A 574 13.44 -18.89 17.96
N CYS A 575 14.25 -17.88 18.31
CA CYS A 575 15.70 -17.99 18.41
C CYS A 575 16.15 -18.48 19.79
N LEU A 576 17.40 -18.94 19.88
CA LEU A 576 18.02 -19.27 21.15
C LEU A 576 18.71 -18.03 21.71
N ALA A 577 18.50 -17.78 23.02
CA ALA A 577 19.24 -16.76 23.73
C ALA A 577 20.76 -17.06 23.73
N PRO A 578 21.63 -16.06 23.67
CA PRO A 578 23.07 -16.24 23.81
C PRO A 578 23.44 -16.87 25.17
N GLU A 579 24.53 -17.66 25.20
CA GLU A 579 25.00 -18.25 26.47
C GLU A 579 25.32 -17.18 27.51
N GLY A 580 24.64 -17.22 28.63
CA GLY A 580 24.78 -16.27 29.74
C GLY A 580 23.80 -15.11 29.71
N ALA A 581 22.99 -14.96 28.65
CA ALA A 581 21.87 -14.03 28.61
C ALA A 581 20.62 -14.63 29.30
N SER A 582 19.63 -13.77 29.53
CA SER A 582 18.32 -14.21 29.98
C SER A 582 17.64 -15.05 28.91
N ALA A 583 16.94 -16.13 29.31
CA ALA A 583 16.32 -17.03 28.35
C ALA A 583 14.95 -17.51 28.82
N GLY A 584 14.11 -17.86 27.88
CA GLY A 584 12.83 -18.51 28.10
C GLY A 584 12.93 -19.91 28.68
N PRO A 585 11.78 -20.55 28.97
CA PRO A 585 11.75 -21.88 29.60
C PRO A 585 12.50 -22.97 28.85
N ASN A 586 12.65 -22.83 27.54
CA ASN A 586 13.36 -23.78 26.66
C ASN A 586 14.65 -23.18 26.08
N GLY A 587 15.09 -22.01 26.57
CA GLY A 587 16.26 -21.30 26.08
C GLY A 587 15.98 -20.29 24.97
N GLU A 588 14.72 -19.91 24.79
CA GLU A 588 14.31 -18.92 23.78
C GLU A 588 14.86 -17.53 24.10
N GLY A 589 15.19 -16.74 23.06
CA GLY A 589 15.58 -15.35 23.14
C GLY A 589 14.37 -14.39 23.12
N HIS A 590 14.66 -13.10 23.39
CA HIS A 590 13.64 -12.05 23.48
C HIS A 590 13.63 -11.11 22.28
N PHE A 591 14.76 -11.01 21.58
CA PHE A 591 14.96 -10.04 20.52
C PHE A 591 14.99 -10.73 19.16
N CYS A 592 13.95 -11.50 18.92
CA CYS A 592 13.68 -12.09 17.61
C CYS A 592 12.20 -12.39 17.44
N ALA A 593 11.80 -12.57 16.21
CA ALA A 593 10.42 -12.88 15.86
C ALA A 593 10.04 -14.32 16.24
N SER A 594 8.75 -14.59 16.27
CA SER A 594 8.17 -15.92 16.49
C SER A 594 7.35 -16.37 15.27
N THR A 595 7.17 -17.68 15.14
CA THR A 595 6.21 -18.31 14.23
C THR A 595 5.02 -18.92 14.98
N ASN A 596 4.95 -18.69 16.28
CA ASN A 596 3.79 -19.05 17.08
C ASN A 596 2.67 -18.03 16.83
N TRP A 597 1.97 -18.23 15.71
CA TRP A 597 0.97 -17.30 15.20
C TRP A 597 -0.14 -17.01 16.22
N ASP A 598 -0.45 -15.73 16.40
CA ASP A 598 -1.55 -15.30 17.22
C ASP A 598 -2.87 -15.84 16.65
N ALA A 599 -3.62 -16.52 17.48
CA ALA A 599 -4.85 -17.12 17.02
C ALA A 599 -5.87 -16.09 16.52
N GLU A 600 -5.91 -14.93 17.17
CA GLU A 600 -6.82 -13.82 16.84
C GLU A 600 -6.57 -13.24 15.47
N THR A 601 -5.33 -13.30 15.01
CA THR A 601 -4.92 -12.75 13.73
C THR A 601 -4.90 -13.79 12.61
N ASN A 602 -5.06 -15.08 12.93
CA ASN A 602 -5.13 -16.14 11.92
C ASN A 602 -6.51 -16.12 11.25
N ARG A 603 -6.60 -15.42 10.14
CA ARG A 603 -7.84 -15.10 9.42
C ARG A 603 -7.80 -15.67 8.03
N PHE A 604 -8.94 -16.21 7.59
CA PHE A 604 -9.11 -16.80 6.26
C PHE A 604 -10.43 -16.32 5.67
N THR A 605 -10.39 -15.77 4.48
CA THR A 605 -11.56 -15.35 3.72
C THR A 605 -11.57 -16.04 2.37
N GLU A 606 -12.67 -16.72 2.05
CA GLU A 606 -12.95 -17.33 0.76
C GLU A 606 -14.09 -16.55 0.09
N GLU A 607 -13.90 -16.12 -1.14
CA GLU A 607 -14.92 -15.52 -2.00
C GLU A 607 -15.09 -16.38 -3.24
N GLU A 608 -16.27 -16.92 -3.45
CA GLU A 608 -16.63 -17.62 -4.69
C GLU A 608 -17.63 -16.77 -5.48
N THR A 609 -17.24 -16.34 -6.67
CA THR A 609 -18.08 -15.54 -7.57
C THR A 609 -18.43 -16.35 -8.80
N THR A 610 -19.71 -16.59 -9.00
CA THR A 610 -20.28 -17.14 -10.24
C THR A 610 -20.89 -16.02 -11.04
N ALA A 611 -20.53 -15.90 -12.33
CA ALA A 611 -21.02 -14.86 -13.21
C ALA A 611 -21.50 -15.41 -14.54
N ALA A 612 -22.47 -14.69 -15.13
CA ALA A 612 -22.90 -14.89 -16.50
C ALA A 612 -23.11 -13.54 -17.17
N PHE A 613 -22.75 -13.43 -18.44
CA PHE A 613 -22.97 -12.21 -19.21
C PHE A 613 -23.48 -12.48 -20.61
N VAL A 614 -24.12 -11.46 -21.17
CA VAL A 614 -24.48 -11.36 -22.59
C VAL A 614 -24.29 -9.91 -23.03
N GLN A 615 -23.73 -9.69 -24.21
CA GLN A 615 -23.50 -8.38 -24.79
C GLN A 615 -23.83 -8.41 -26.28
N LEU A 616 -24.71 -7.52 -26.73
CA LEU A 616 -25.04 -7.29 -28.13
C LEU A 616 -24.13 -6.19 -28.69
N HIS A 617 -23.46 -6.47 -29.77
CA HIS A 617 -22.74 -5.50 -30.60
C HIS A 617 -23.58 -5.22 -31.83
N TYR A 618 -23.71 -3.95 -32.17
CA TYR A 618 -24.47 -3.53 -33.34
C TYR A 618 -23.79 -2.34 -34.01
N ASP A 619 -23.48 -2.53 -35.31
CA ASP A 619 -22.93 -1.49 -36.17
C ASP A 619 -24.06 -0.97 -37.08
N GLY A 620 -24.12 0.35 -37.28
CA GLY A 620 -25.17 0.95 -38.11
C GLY A 620 -24.80 2.35 -38.60
N GLU A 621 -25.76 3.00 -39.26
CA GLU A 621 -25.59 4.36 -39.75
C GLU A 621 -26.69 5.27 -39.23
N LEU A 622 -26.32 6.46 -38.77
CA LEU A 622 -27.26 7.52 -38.35
C LEU A 622 -27.03 8.75 -39.23
N SER A 623 -27.91 8.99 -40.23
CA SER A 623 -27.73 10.12 -41.14
C SER A 623 -26.40 10.13 -41.89
N ASP A 624 -25.98 9.01 -42.43
CA ASP A 624 -24.71 8.75 -43.11
C ASP A 624 -23.48 8.81 -42.19
N MET A 625 -23.67 8.78 -40.87
CA MET A 625 -22.60 8.70 -39.88
C MET A 625 -22.55 7.28 -39.31
N PRO A 626 -21.46 6.55 -39.46
CA PRO A 626 -21.29 5.24 -38.85
C PRO A 626 -21.36 5.33 -37.30
N TYR A 627 -22.01 4.34 -36.71
CA TYR A 627 -21.98 4.17 -35.27
C TYR A 627 -21.84 2.70 -34.89
N ASN A 628 -21.23 2.47 -33.72
CA ASN A 628 -21.33 1.18 -33.05
C ASN A 628 -21.96 1.34 -31.66
N ALA A 629 -22.73 0.34 -31.29
CA ALA A 629 -23.43 0.31 -30.00
C ALA A 629 -23.24 -1.06 -29.33
N HIS A 630 -22.87 -1.04 -28.06
CA HIS A 630 -22.69 -2.25 -27.25
C HIS A 630 -23.67 -2.19 -26.08
N LEU A 631 -24.52 -3.18 -25.96
CA LEU A 631 -25.48 -3.32 -24.87
C LEU A 631 -25.18 -4.60 -24.10
N GLY A 632 -24.61 -4.49 -22.94
CA GLY A 632 -24.18 -5.59 -22.10
C GLY A 632 -25.02 -5.73 -20.82
N MET A 633 -25.10 -6.94 -20.33
CA MET A 633 -25.66 -7.30 -19.03
C MET A 633 -24.79 -8.38 -18.42
N ARG A 634 -24.36 -8.15 -17.18
CA ARG A 634 -23.63 -9.12 -16.38
C ARG A 634 -24.36 -9.35 -15.06
N TYR A 635 -24.55 -10.59 -14.70
CA TYR A 635 -25.08 -10.99 -13.39
C TYR A 635 -23.99 -11.75 -12.65
N GLU A 636 -23.79 -11.39 -11.39
CA GLU A 636 -22.84 -12.05 -10.50
C GLU A 636 -23.50 -12.41 -9.18
N LYS A 637 -23.16 -13.59 -8.67
CA LYS A 637 -23.44 -14.00 -7.31
C LYS A 637 -22.10 -14.31 -6.62
N THR A 638 -21.86 -13.68 -5.47
CA THR A 638 -20.68 -13.91 -4.66
C THR A 638 -21.09 -14.48 -3.32
N ASP A 639 -20.55 -15.64 -2.98
CA ASP A 639 -20.65 -16.26 -1.68
C ASP A 639 -19.35 -16.02 -0.91
N ILE A 640 -19.42 -15.48 0.32
CA ILE A 640 -18.29 -15.15 1.16
C ILE A 640 -18.29 -16.05 2.38
N THR A 641 -17.15 -16.63 2.71
CA THR A 641 -16.93 -17.35 3.94
C THR A 641 -15.70 -16.79 4.66
N SER A 642 -15.89 -16.28 5.86
CA SER A 642 -14.80 -15.84 6.73
C SER A 642 -14.63 -16.79 7.89
N THR A 643 -13.40 -17.22 8.12
CA THR A 643 -12.98 -18.01 9.26
C THR A 643 -11.96 -17.23 10.06
N ALA A 644 -12.25 -16.97 11.33
CA ALA A 644 -11.39 -16.25 12.26
C ALA A 644 -11.37 -16.99 13.60
N SER A 645 -10.32 -16.82 14.36
CA SER A 645 -10.22 -17.32 15.71
C SER A 645 -10.18 -16.17 16.69
N ALA A 646 -10.85 -16.33 17.84
CA ALA A 646 -10.85 -15.32 18.89
C ALA A 646 -10.75 -16.01 20.26
N PRO A 647 -10.06 -15.40 21.24
CA PRO A 647 -10.07 -15.88 22.60
C PRO A 647 -11.44 -15.67 23.24
N GLY A 648 -11.88 -16.65 24.01
CA GLY A 648 -12.99 -16.49 24.94
C GLY A 648 -12.49 -15.98 26.29
N TYR A 649 -13.31 -15.21 26.99
CA TYR A 649 -12.98 -14.65 28.30
C TYR A 649 -14.03 -15.06 29.33
N SER A 650 -13.63 -15.15 30.62
CA SER A 650 -14.49 -15.64 31.69
C SER A 650 -14.82 -14.60 32.75
N ARG A 651 -14.08 -13.50 32.85
CA ARG A 651 -14.30 -12.54 33.92
C ARG A 651 -13.79 -11.14 33.61
N VAL A 652 -14.34 -10.16 34.36
CA VAL A 652 -13.83 -8.80 34.44
C VAL A 652 -13.30 -8.55 35.85
N GLU A 653 -12.14 -7.91 35.90
CA GLU A 653 -11.44 -7.55 37.13
C GLU A 653 -11.38 -6.04 37.28
N TRP A 654 -11.73 -5.51 38.44
CA TRP A 654 -11.45 -4.14 38.84
C TRP A 654 -10.23 -4.12 39.75
N SER A 655 -9.05 -4.08 39.13
CA SER A 655 -7.76 -4.19 39.81
C SER A 655 -7.22 -2.86 40.32
N GLU A 656 -7.59 -1.73 39.65
CA GLU A 656 -7.10 -0.40 39.97
C GLU A 656 -8.22 0.65 40.03
N ALA A 657 -7.96 1.78 40.73
CA ALA A 657 -8.95 2.85 40.84
C ALA A 657 -9.32 3.48 39.50
N THR A 658 -8.46 3.37 38.49
CA THR A 658 -8.57 4.03 37.18
C THR A 658 -8.90 3.09 36.03
N SER A 659 -8.81 1.76 36.24
CA SER A 659 -8.97 0.78 35.19
C SER A 659 -9.59 -0.54 35.62
N THR A 660 -10.20 -1.21 34.66
CA THR A 660 -10.64 -2.61 34.77
C THR A 660 -9.86 -3.44 33.76
N ALA A 661 -9.88 -4.76 33.87
CA ALA A 661 -9.29 -5.66 32.91
C ALA A 661 -10.26 -6.81 32.59
N VAL A 662 -10.31 -7.23 31.33
CA VAL A 662 -10.98 -8.47 30.92
C VAL A 662 -9.95 -9.58 30.96
N THR A 663 -10.20 -10.62 31.79
CA THR A 663 -9.20 -11.66 32.04
C THR A 663 -9.82 -13.06 32.02
N GLY A 664 -8.99 -14.07 32.29
CA GLY A 664 -9.41 -15.45 32.33
C GLY A 664 -9.71 -16.03 30.95
N VAL A 665 -8.70 -16.05 30.09
CA VAL A 665 -8.82 -16.69 28.76
C VAL A 665 -9.29 -18.14 28.94
N THR A 666 -10.42 -18.50 28.31
CA THR A 666 -11.06 -19.82 28.39
C THR A 666 -10.60 -20.77 27.29
N GLY A 667 -9.93 -20.25 26.29
CA GLY A 667 -9.44 -20.95 25.10
C GLY A 667 -9.71 -20.12 23.85
N ILE A 668 -9.29 -20.64 22.71
CA ILE A 668 -9.48 -20.03 21.40
C ILE A 668 -10.63 -20.73 20.71
N GLU A 669 -11.60 -19.97 20.25
CA GLU A 669 -12.74 -20.46 19.47
C GLU A 669 -12.56 -20.05 18.01
N THR A 670 -12.74 -21.01 17.08
CA THR A 670 -12.79 -20.71 15.67
C THR A 670 -14.22 -20.42 15.24
N LEU A 671 -14.43 -19.23 14.72
CA LEU A 671 -15.71 -18.74 14.23
C LEU A 671 -15.73 -18.79 12.70
N LYS A 672 -16.80 -19.36 12.15
CA LYS A 672 -17.04 -19.35 10.70
C LYS A 672 -18.32 -18.55 10.44
N GLN A 673 -18.23 -17.53 9.62
CA GLN A 673 -19.34 -16.69 9.22
C GLN A 673 -19.44 -16.69 7.69
N SER A 674 -20.65 -16.74 7.16
CA SER A 674 -20.87 -16.73 5.71
C SER A 674 -21.98 -15.74 5.37
N ALA A 675 -21.84 -15.11 4.22
CA ALA A 675 -22.83 -14.22 3.64
C ALA A 675 -22.79 -14.33 2.12
N ASP A 676 -23.81 -13.84 1.44
CA ASP A 676 -23.85 -13.76 -0.01
C ASP A 676 -24.49 -12.47 -0.49
N TYR A 677 -24.12 -12.06 -1.69
CA TYR A 677 -24.79 -10.98 -2.41
C TYR A 677 -24.84 -11.27 -3.90
N SER A 678 -25.75 -10.59 -4.59
CA SER A 678 -25.87 -10.67 -6.05
C SER A 678 -25.87 -9.28 -6.65
N GLN A 679 -25.23 -9.16 -7.82
CA GLN A 679 -25.13 -7.91 -8.54
C GLN A 679 -25.62 -8.07 -9.98
N PHE A 680 -26.34 -7.04 -10.44
CA PHE A 680 -26.73 -6.88 -11.82
C PHE A 680 -26.05 -5.64 -12.38
N LEU A 681 -25.18 -5.84 -13.38
CA LEU A 681 -24.25 -4.85 -13.93
C LEU A 681 -24.57 -4.61 -15.41
N PRO A 682 -25.49 -3.70 -15.73
CA PRO A 682 -25.74 -3.28 -17.10
C PRO A 682 -24.61 -2.38 -17.60
N SER A 683 -24.32 -2.47 -18.90
CA SER A 683 -23.41 -1.57 -19.61
C SER A 683 -23.98 -1.18 -20.97
N PHE A 684 -23.82 0.06 -21.34
CA PHE A 684 -24.14 0.58 -22.65
C PHE A 684 -23.01 1.51 -23.10
N ASN A 685 -22.41 1.21 -24.25
CA ASN A 685 -21.43 2.05 -24.92
C ASN A 685 -21.94 2.38 -26.31
N PHE A 686 -21.82 3.63 -26.74
CA PHE A 686 -22.23 4.13 -28.02
C PHE A 686 -21.16 5.05 -28.60
N ASN A 687 -20.65 4.73 -29.77
CA ASN A 687 -19.66 5.50 -30.49
C ASN A 687 -20.23 5.95 -31.82
N LEU A 688 -20.15 7.25 -32.12
CA LEU A 688 -20.63 7.85 -33.35
C LEU A 688 -19.45 8.50 -34.10
N SER A 689 -19.13 8.01 -35.27
CA SER A 689 -18.16 8.63 -36.18
C SER A 689 -18.84 9.77 -36.93
N VAL A 690 -18.74 11.00 -36.41
CA VAL A 690 -19.34 12.20 -37.02
C VAL A 690 -18.69 12.52 -38.38
N THR A 691 -17.40 12.27 -38.43
CA THR A 691 -16.58 12.22 -39.66
C THR A 691 -15.58 11.07 -39.53
N ASP A 692 -14.83 10.76 -40.60
CA ASP A 692 -13.77 9.74 -40.52
C ASP A 692 -12.73 10.04 -39.42
N ASP A 693 -12.60 11.32 -39.03
CA ASP A 693 -11.60 11.78 -38.07
C ASP A 693 -12.17 12.15 -36.68
N VAL A 694 -13.52 12.23 -36.53
CA VAL A 694 -14.15 12.70 -35.27
C VAL A 694 -15.10 11.63 -34.74
N ILE A 695 -14.82 11.17 -33.52
CA ILE A 695 -15.64 10.19 -32.79
C ILE A 695 -16.21 10.83 -31.55
N LEU A 696 -17.51 10.69 -31.36
CA LEU A 696 -18.22 11.01 -30.10
C LEU A 696 -18.56 9.71 -29.40
N ARG A 697 -18.25 9.62 -28.12
CA ARG A 697 -18.57 8.44 -27.30
C ARG A 697 -19.49 8.81 -26.15
N ALA A 698 -20.41 7.92 -25.83
CA ALA A 698 -21.27 8.01 -24.65
C ALA A 698 -21.35 6.63 -23.99
N ALA A 699 -21.19 6.57 -22.70
CA ALA A 699 -21.33 5.33 -21.94
C ALA A 699 -22.21 5.53 -20.70
N LEU A 700 -22.97 4.49 -20.37
CA LEU A 700 -23.77 4.36 -19.16
C LEU A 700 -23.55 2.97 -18.59
N SER A 701 -23.12 2.88 -17.33
CA SER A 701 -22.84 1.56 -16.75
C SER A 701 -23.02 1.53 -15.25
N LYS A 702 -23.13 0.32 -14.72
CA LYS A 702 -23.00 0.05 -13.29
C LYS A 702 -21.76 -0.79 -13.04
N THR A 703 -20.90 -0.32 -12.12
CA THR A 703 -19.68 -1.02 -11.69
C THR A 703 -19.67 -1.23 -10.20
N ILE A 704 -18.80 -2.12 -9.73
CA ILE A 704 -18.62 -2.42 -8.30
C ILE A 704 -17.17 -2.44 -7.91
N SER A 705 -16.92 -2.22 -6.60
CA SER A 705 -15.65 -2.55 -5.93
C SER A 705 -15.95 -3.33 -4.66
N ARG A 706 -15.27 -4.48 -4.48
CA ARG A 706 -15.50 -5.38 -3.35
C ARG A 706 -14.86 -4.83 -2.09
N ALA A 707 -15.48 -5.09 -0.93
CA ALA A 707 -14.95 -4.72 0.37
C ALA A 707 -13.56 -5.34 0.59
N GLY A 708 -12.66 -4.58 1.25
CA GLY A 708 -11.33 -5.09 1.60
C GLY A 708 -11.41 -6.31 2.54
N TYR A 709 -10.45 -7.23 2.41
CA TYR A 709 -10.45 -8.47 3.22
C TYR A 709 -10.46 -8.21 4.72
N GLY A 710 -9.79 -7.15 5.19
CA GLY A 710 -9.82 -6.75 6.60
C GLY A 710 -11.21 -6.44 7.14
N ALA A 711 -12.05 -5.80 6.33
CA ALA A 711 -13.43 -5.49 6.68
C ALA A 711 -14.36 -6.71 6.67
N LEU A 712 -14.05 -7.71 5.82
CA LEU A 712 -14.81 -8.97 5.70
C LEU A 712 -14.44 -10.01 6.75
N GLN A 713 -13.34 -9.83 7.48
CA GLN A 713 -12.85 -10.80 8.44
C GLN A 713 -13.82 -10.94 9.61
N GLY A 714 -14.49 -12.08 9.75
CA GLY A 714 -15.32 -12.40 10.90
C GLY A 714 -14.51 -12.52 12.20
N GLY A 715 -15.21 -12.64 13.32
CA GLY A 715 -14.62 -12.67 14.65
C GLY A 715 -14.65 -11.29 15.32
N THR A 716 -14.75 -11.32 16.64
CA THR A 716 -14.79 -10.10 17.46
C THR A 716 -13.60 -10.11 18.40
N THR A 717 -12.81 -9.06 18.38
CA THR A 717 -11.74 -8.79 19.33
C THR A 717 -12.20 -7.72 20.30
N ILE A 718 -11.78 -7.82 21.56
CA ILE A 718 -12.13 -6.84 22.60
C ILE A 718 -10.87 -6.21 23.16
N SER A 719 -10.98 -4.98 23.65
CA SER A 719 -9.96 -4.39 24.50
C SER A 719 -9.98 -5.08 25.86
N THR A 720 -8.88 -5.75 26.21
CA THR A 720 -8.73 -6.41 27.51
C THR A 720 -8.42 -5.42 28.62
N ALA A 721 -7.82 -4.27 28.30
CA ALA A 721 -7.70 -3.14 29.19
C ALA A 721 -9.00 -2.31 29.14
N GLY A 722 -9.82 -2.42 30.16
CA GLY A 722 -11.09 -1.70 30.24
C GLY A 722 -10.88 -0.30 30.81
N SER A 723 -11.48 0.71 30.17
CA SER A 723 -11.68 2.02 30.80
C SER A 723 -12.90 1.93 31.72
N LEU A 724 -12.86 2.63 32.87
CA LEU A 724 -14.05 2.79 33.75
C LEU A 724 -15.25 3.44 33.04
N SER A 725 -15.02 4.08 31.88
CA SER A 725 -16.04 4.71 31.03
C SER A 725 -16.70 3.76 30.03
N GLY A 726 -16.22 2.53 29.91
CA GLY A 726 -16.81 1.53 29.00
C GLY A 726 -15.84 0.51 28.46
N TYR A 727 -16.41 -0.50 27.82
CA TYR A 727 -15.70 -1.60 27.19
C TYR A 727 -15.92 -1.52 25.68
N SER A 728 -14.89 -1.80 24.92
CA SER A 728 -14.94 -1.71 23.47
C SER A 728 -14.33 -2.93 22.79
N GLY A 729 -14.64 -3.08 21.51
CA GLY A 729 -14.08 -4.10 20.66
C GLY A 729 -14.28 -3.76 19.19
N ASN A 730 -13.74 -4.61 18.34
CA ASN A 730 -13.86 -4.49 16.89
C ASN A 730 -14.28 -5.85 16.30
N SER A 731 -15.08 -5.82 15.26
CA SER A 731 -15.50 -7.02 14.50
C SER A 731 -15.48 -6.69 13.02
N GLY A 732 -15.12 -7.64 12.20
CA GLY A 732 -15.39 -7.53 10.76
C GLY A 732 -16.82 -7.95 10.42
N ASN A 733 -17.19 -7.80 9.13
CA ASN A 733 -18.54 -8.08 8.64
C ASN A 733 -18.50 -8.72 7.26
N PRO A 734 -18.59 -10.05 7.17
CA PRO A 734 -18.70 -10.74 5.87
C PRO A 734 -19.95 -10.35 5.06
N GLY A 735 -20.97 -9.78 5.71
CA GLY A 735 -22.21 -9.34 5.08
C GLY A 735 -22.12 -7.98 4.36
N LEU A 736 -20.94 -7.39 4.25
CA LEU A 736 -20.75 -6.14 3.49
C LEU A 736 -21.07 -6.34 2.01
N ARG A 737 -21.88 -5.43 1.49
CA ARG A 737 -22.10 -5.32 0.05
C ARG A 737 -20.96 -4.54 -0.59
N PRO A 738 -20.61 -4.79 -1.85
CA PRO A 738 -19.62 -4.00 -2.56
C PRO A 738 -20.08 -2.55 -2.70
N LEU A 739 -19.11 -1.63 -2.85
CA LEU A 739 -19.38 -0.29 -3.36
C LEU A 739 -20.02 -0.45 -4.75
N GLU A 740 -21.02 0.35 -5.05
CA GLU A 740 -21.70 0.36 -6.33
C GLU A 740 -21.62 1.76 -6.94
N SER A 741 -21.31 1.86 -8.22
CA SER A 741 -21.30 3.12 -8.95
C SER A 741 -22.17 3.05 -10.19
N VAL A 742 -22.99 4.06 -10.37
CA VAL A 742 -23.63 4.35 -11.66
C VAL A 742 -22.76 5.38 -12.37
N ASN A 743 -22.27 5.01 -13.56
CA ASN A 743 -21.30 5.78 -14.30
C ASN A 743 -21.92 6.39 -15.55
N TYR A 744 -21.58 7.64 -15.81
CA TYR A 744 -21.96 8.41 -17.01
C TYR A 744 -20.66 8.96 -17.61
N ASP A 745 -20.40 8.62 -18.86
CA ASP A 745 -19.21 9.04 -19.57
C ASP A 745 -19.58 9.63 -20.93
N LEU A 746 -18.92 10.73 -21.28
CA LEU A 746 -19.01 11.38 -22.58
C LEU A 746 -17.61 11.74 -23.04
N SER A 747 -17.25 11.46 -24.30
CA SER A 747 -16.00 11.96 -24.88
C SER A 747 -16.17 12.41 -26.31
N ALA A 748 -15.31 13.32 -26.72
CA ALA A 748 -15.13 13.75 -28.10
C ALA A 748 -13.65 13.60 -28.46
N GLU A 749 -13.37 12.93 -29.54
CA GLU A 749 -12.03 12.59 -30.02
C GLU A 749 -11.88 13.05 -31.46
N TRP A 750 -10.79 13.74 -31.78
CA TRP A 750 -10.46 14.22 -33.11
C TRP A 750 -9.09 13.74 -33.53
N TYR A 751 -9.04 12.77 -34.44
CA TYR A 751 -7.86 12.14 -35.04
C TYR A 751 -7.49 12.84 -36.34
N TYR A 752 -6.83 13.99 -36.26
CA TYR A 752 -6.65 14.91 -37.38
C TYR A 752 -5.42 14.61 -38.25
N GLU A 753 -4.50 13.76 -37.80
CA GLU A 753 -3.32 13.33 -38.51
C GLU A 753 -2.85 11.97 -37.97
N GLU A 754 -2.12 11.18 -38.72
CA GLU A 754 -1.56 9.91 -38.29
C GLU A 754 -0.72 10.08 -37.04
N GLY A 755 -1.05 9.37 -35.96
CA GLY A 755 -0.42 9.48 -34.65
C GLY A 755 -0.71 10.78 -33.90
N SER A 756 -1.67 11.59 -34.35
CA SER A 756 -2.03 12.87 -33.72
C SER A 756 -3.53 12.96 -33.46
N TYR A 757 -3.90 13.22 -32.19
CA TYR A 757 -5.29 13.40 -31.80
C TYR A 757 -5.45 14.36 -30.63
N VAL A 758 -6.67 14.84 -30.46
CA VAL A 758 -7.13 15.61 -29.30
C VAL A 758 -8.36 14.91 -28.75
N SER A 759 -8.44 14.73 -27.45
CA SER A 759 -9.65 14.22 -26.80
C SER A 759 -10.05 15.07 -25.60
N LEU A 760 -11.36 15.18 -25.41
CA LEU A 760 -11.98 15.80 -24.24
C LEU A 760 -13.06 14.85 -23.72
N GLY A 761 -12.92 14.42 -22.48
CA GLY A 761 -13.85 13.55 -21.78
C GLY A 761 -14.48 14.23 -20.57
N TYR A 762 -15.70 13.86 -20.26
CA TYR A 762 -16.39 14.13 -18.99
C TYR A 762 -16.87 12.81 -18.42
N PHE A 763 -16.61 12.58 -17.15
CA PHE A 763 -17.15 11.43 -16.43
C PHE A 763 -17.86 11.86 -15.15
N ARG A 764 -18.85 11.06 -14.76
CA ARG A 764 -19.54 11.17 -13.47
C ARG A 764 -19.82 9.78 -12.92
N LYS A 765 -19.55 9.60 -11.64
CA LYS A 765 -19.76 8.37 -10.89
C LYS A 765 -20.57 8.67 -9.64
N ASP A 766 -21.80 8.15 -9.59
CA ASP A 766 -22.68 8.23 -8.41
C ASP A 766 -22.48 6.94 -7.60
N VAL A 767 -21.81 7.04 -6.45
CA VAL A 767 -21.31 5.90 -5.66
C VAL A 767 -22.12 5.72 -4.39
N THR A 768 -22.56 4.51 -4.14
CA THR A 768 -23.32 4.10 -2.96
C THR A 768 -22.64 2.95 -2.22
N ASN A 769 -23.18 2.59 -1.06
CA ASN A 769 -22.68 1.51 -0.21
C ASN A 769 -21.25 1.76 0.34
N TRP A 770 -20.86 3.01 0.53
CA TRP A 770 -19.57 3.33 1.17
C TRP A 770 -19.45 2.56 2.47
N ILE A 771 -18.23 2.01 2.71
CA ILE A 771 -17.96 1.29 3.94
C ILE A 771 -17.56 2.30 5.00
N THR A 772 -18.32 2.34 6.07
CA THR A 772 -18.12 3.20 7.24
C THR A 772 -18.09 2.35 8.51
N THR A 773 -17.78 2.95 9.65
CA THR A 773 -17.78 2.26 10.93
C THR A 773 -19.11 2.50 11.65
N GLY A 774 -19.87 1.43 11.82
CA GLY A 774 -21.02 1.40 12.71
C GLY A 774 -20.63 0.93 14.11
N THR A 775 -21.49 1.19 15.08
CA THR A 775 -21.31 0.71 16.45
C THR A 775 -22.47 -0.20 16.85
N ASN A 776 -22.15 -1.37 17.36
CA ASN A 776 -23.13 -2.32 17.92
C ASN A 776 -22.81 -2.59 19.39
N ASN A 777 -23.82 -2.47 20.25
CA ASN A 777 -23.70 -2.81 21.67
C ASN A 777 -24.05 -4.28 21.90
N SER A 778 -23.15 -5.03 22.51
CA SER A 778 -23.31 -6.47 22.69
C SER A 778 -22.76 -6.97 24.03
N THR A 779 -23.47 -7.90 24.66
CA THR A 779 -23.06 -8.59 25.89
C THR A 779 -22.33 -9.90 25.53
N ILE A 780 -21.23 -9.78 24.78
CA ILE A 780 -20.41 -10.94 24.42
C ILE A 780 -19.74 -11.57 25.64
N PHE A 781 -19.48 -12.86 25.59
CA PHE A 781 -18.88 -13.68 26.67
C PHE A 781 -19.68 -13.78 27.98
N ASN A 782 -20.82 -13.11 28.11
CA ASN A 782 -21.64 -13.08 29.35
C ASN A 782 -20.85 -12.68 30.61
N LEU A 783 -19.96 -11.70 30.46
CA LEU A 783 -19.10 -11.21 31.53
C LEU A 783 -19.85 -10.29 32.49
N ALA A 784 -19.74 -10.54 33.78
CA ALA A 784 -20.33 -9.69 34.82
C ALA A 784 -19.46 -8.43 35.06
N ASN A 785 -20.10 -7.28 35.23
CA ASN A 785 -19.43 -5.98 35.39
C ASN A 785 -19.29 -5.61 36.89
N PRO A 786 -18.08 -5.60 37.47
CA PRO A 786 -17.89 -5.25 38.88
C PRO A 786 -18.21 -3.77 39.21
N LEU A 787 -18.45 -2.93 38.19
CA LEU A 787 -18.85 -1.51 38.30
C LEU A 787 -20.37 -1.32 38.17
N ASP A 788 -21.15 -2.37 38.03
CA ASP A 788 -22.61 -2.32 37.82
C ASP A 788 -23.27 -3.53 38.47
N GLY A 789 -23.30 -3.50 39.81
CA GLY A 789 -23.85 -4.59 40.61
C GLY A 789 -24.01 -4.26 42.10
N GLU A 790 -24.46 -5.25 42.88
CA GLU A 790 -24.85 -5.03 44.27
C GLU A 790 -23.76 -4.41 45.16
N LYS A 791 -22.51 -4.82 45.03
CA LYS A 791 -21.40 -4.33 45.83
C LYS A 791 -21.03 -2.88 45.50
N PHE A 792 -21.04 -2.55 44.20
CA PHE A 792 -20.79 -1.19 43.74
C PHE A 792 -21.91 -0.24 44.16
N ASP A 793 -23.15 -0.65 43.98
CA ASP A 793 -24.32 0.13 44.36
C ASP A 793 -24.36 0.38 45.90
N ALA A 794 -24.01 -0.63 46.69
CA ALA A 794 -23.91 -0.49 48.15
C ALA A 794 -22.82 0.52 48.57
N ALA A 795 -21.67 0.50 47.87
CA ALA A 795 -20.60 1.47 48.12
C ALA A 795 -21.04 2.90 47.75
N VAL A 796 -21.68 3.07 46.56
CA VAL A 796 -22.22 4.37 46.13
C VAL A 796 -23.33 4.86 47.10
N ALA A 797 -24.20 3.97 47.54
CA ALA A 797 -25.26 4.31 48.50
C ALA A 797 -24.68 4.76 49.85
N ALA A 798 -23.58 4.16 50.29
CA ALA A 798 -22.94 4.47 51.57
C ALA A 798 -22.12 5.77 51.53
N LEU A 799 -21.42 6.02 50.44
CA LEU A 799 -20.44 7.12 50.29
C LEU A 799 -20.99 8.32 49.52
N GLY A 800 -22.07 8.11 48.76
CA GLY A 800 -22.66 9.12 47.85
C GLY A 800 -22.07 9.12 46.47
N ALA A 801 -22.83 9.68 45.51
CA ALA A 801 -22.48 9.69 44.10
C ALA A 801 -21.21 10.54 43.76
N GLY A 802 -20.66 11.28 44.70
CA GLY A 802 -19.42 12.03 44.52
C GLY A 802 -18.17 11.30 45.01
N ALA A 803 -18.30 10.04 45.46
CA ALA A 803 -17.16 9.26 45.92
C ALA A 803 -16.21 8.91 44.77
N THR A 804 -14.93 8.98 45.07
CA THR A 804 -13.92 8.55 44.07
C THR A 804 -13.90 7.03 43.97
N ASN A 805 -13.46 6.51 42.84
CA ASN A 805 -13.33 5.06 42.61
C ASN A 805 -12.43 4.39 43.65
N GLN A 806 -11.37 5.09 44.10
CA GLN A 806 -10.54 4.60 45.19
C GLN A 806 -11.36 4.43 46.50
N GLN A 807 -12.21 5.40 46.85
CA GLN A 807 -13.06 5.31 48.02
C GLN A 807 -14.09 4.19 47.91
N LEU A 808 -14.69 4.01 46.72
CA LEU A 808 -15.64 2.92 46.45
C LEU A 808 -14.96 1.55 46.60
N ARG A 809 -13.77 1.39 46.05
CA ARG A 809 -12.98 0.14 46.18
C ARG A 809 -12.62 -0.14 47.62
N THR A 810 -12.11 0.86 48.34
CA THR A 810 -11.80 0.73 49.77
C THR A 810 -13.01 0.26 50.59
N TYR A 811 -14.18 0.87 50.35
CA TYR A 811 -15.43 0.44 50.99
C TYR A 811 -15.76 -1.04 50.67
N ILE A 812 -15.60 -1.47 49.41
CA ILE A 812 -15.87 -2.87 49.04
C ILE A 812 -14.89 -3.82 49.72
N PHE A 813 -13.61 -3.49 49.78
CA PHE A 813 -12.60 -4.31 50.48
C PHE A 813 -12.87 -4.43 51.97
N GLU A 814 -13.34 -3.36 52.62
CA GLU A 814 -13.62 -3.35 54.04
C GLU A 814 -14.91 -4.10 54.41
N ASN A 815 -15.93 -4.08 53.56
CA ASN A 815 -17.25 -4.61 53.88
C ASN A 815 -17.56 -5.97 53.23
N TYR A 816 -16.78 -6.38 52.22
CA TYR A 816 -17.00 -7.62 51.47
C TYR A 816 -15.72 -8.49 51.36
N ALA A 817 -14.78 -8.36 52.31
CA ALA A 817 -13.52 -9.14 52.29
C ALA A 817 -13.73 -10.67 52.34
N ASP A 818 -14.88 -11.16 52.81
CA ASP A 818 -15.23 -12.58 52.89
C ASP A 818 -15.89 -13.08 51.58
N ASP A 819 -16.16 -12.20 50.58
CA ASP A 819 -16.72 -12.55 49.30
C ASP A 819 -15.62 -13.16 48.40
N PRO A 820 -15.84 -14.35 47.78
CA PRO A 820 -14.83 -14.98 46.96
C PRO A 820 -14.41 -14.14 45.73
N ASN A 821 -15.21 -13.15 45.31
CA ASN A 821 -14.93 -12.23 44.23
C ASN A 821 -14.20 -10.95 44.65
N VAL A 822 -13.86 -10.82 45.96
CA VAL A 822 -13.17 -9.66 46.54
C VAL A 822 -11.88 -10.10 47.21
N THR A 823 -10.75 -9.65 46.67
CA THR A 823 -9.44 -10.02 47.22
C THR A 823 -8.67 -8.75 47.60
N PRO A 824 -8.74 -8.28 48.85
CA PRO A 824 -7.96 -7.16 49.32
C PRO A 824 -6.48 -7.54 49.41
N LYS A 825 -5.60 -6.57 49.09
CA LYS A 825 -4.15 -6.67 49.23
C LYS A 825 -3.71 -5.73 50.36
N PHE A 826 -2.82 -6.19 51.23
CA PHE A 826 -2.27 -5.41 52.32
C PHE A 826 -0.77 -5.22 52.17
N ASP A 827 -0.28 -4.07 52.62
CA ASP A 827 1.14 -3.75 52.66
C ASP A 827 1.88 -4.49 53.83
N GLU A 828 3.19 -4.25 53.93
CA GLU A 828 4.03 -4.84 54.98
C GLU A 828 3.61 -4.44 56.39
N ASN A 829 2.86 -3.34 56.55
CA ASN A 829 2.36 -2.82 57.82
C ASN A 829 0.95 -3.36 58.14
N GLY A 830 0.33 -4.09 57.25
CA GLY A 830 -1.02 -4.60 57.36
C GLY A 830 -2.11 -3.56 57.01
N GLU A 831 -1.73 -2.46 56.33
CA GLU A 831 -2.67 -1.48 55.79
C GLU A 831 -3.15 -1.89 54.42
N LEU A 832 -4.39 -1.55 54.05
CA LEU A 832 -4.96 -1.88 52.74
C LEU A 832 -4.22 -1.16 51.63
N ASP A 833 -3.57 -1.93 50.77
CA ASP A 833 -2.77 -1.48 49.61
C ASP A 833 -3.41 -1.92 48.28
N GLY A 834 -4.73 -1.79 48.16
CA GLY A 834 -5.45 -2.14 46.96
C GLY A 834 -6.05 -3.55 46.98
N GLY A 835 -6.06 -4.23 45.84
CA GLY A 835 -6.68 -5.56 45.68
C GLY A 835 -7.48 -5.68 44.38
N THR A 836 -8.16 -6.80 44.20
CA THR A 836 -8.96 -7.11 43.02
C THR A 836 -10.42 -7.37 43.38
N ILE A 837 -11.34 -6.80 42.62
CA ILE A 837 -12.77 -7.07 42.67
C ILE A 837 -13.18 -7.69 41.35
N LEU A 838 -13.69 -8.93 41.36
CA LEU A 838 -14.18 -9.65 40.22
C LEU A 838 -15.67 -9.38 40.01
N GLY A 839 -16.08 -9.34 38.74
CA GLY A 839 -17.50 -9.35 38.39
C GLY A 839 -18.18 -10.65 38.84
N ASP A 840 -19.34 -10.56 39.49
CA ASP A 840 -20.12 -11.66 40.01
C ASP A 840 -21.35 -11.90 39.14
N SER A 841 -21.38 -13.02 38.42
CA SER A 841 -22.50 -13.37 37.51
C SER A 841 -23.86 -13.55 38.24
N ALA A 842 -23.89 -13.62 39.58
CA ALA A 842 -25.12 -13.76 40.36
C ALA A 842 -25.73 -12.40 40.72
N THR A 843 -24.92 -11.34 40.85
CA THR A 843 -25.34 -10.06 41.42
C THR A 843 -25.06 -8.86 40.53
N ASP A 844 -24.17 -9.02 39.51
CA ASP A 844 -23.73 -7.92 38.68
C ASP A 844 -24.33 -8.03 37.27
N ASN A 845 -24.65 -6.88 36.67
CA ASN A 845 -25.11 -6.80 35.29
C ASN A 845 -24.02 -7.23 34.32
N LEU A 846 -24.43 -7.68 33.13
CA LEU A 846 -23.48 -8.04 32.11
C LEU A 846 -22.79 -6.81 31.49
N VAL A 847 -21.50 -6.95 31.21
CA VAL A 847 -20.76 -5.94 30.48
C VAL A 847 -21.36 -5.76 29.09
N ASN A 848 -21.63 -4.51 28.75
CA ASN A 848 -22.07 -4.12 27.44
C ASN A 848 -20.88 -3.54 26.67
N PHE A 849 -20.39 -4.30 25.67
CA PHE A 849 -19.28 -3.89 24.81
C PHE A 849 -19.80 -3.03 23.67
N ARG A 850 -19.15 -1.91 23.42
CA ARG A 850 -19.32 -1.13 22.20
C ARG A 850 -18.41 -1.72 21.11
N ILE A 851 -19.00 -2.49 20.21
CA ILE A 851 -18.27 -3.15 19.12
C ILE A 851 -18.37 -2.31 17.87
N ASN A 852 -17.23 -1.87 17.37
CA ASN A 852 -17.12 -1.22 16.08
C ASN A 852 -17.18 -2.28 14.99
N VAL A 853 -18.05 -2.06 13.99
CA VAL A 853 -18.30 -3.00 12.90
C VAL A 853 -18.34 -2.23 11.59
N PRO A 854 -17.63 -2.65 10.55
CA PRO A 854 -17.77 -2.04 9.24
C PRO A 854 -19.20 -2.30 8.69
N VAL A 855 -19.85 -1.26 8.20
CA VAL A 855 -21.19 -1.28 7.65
C VAL A 855 -21.25 -0.48 6.35
N ASN A 856 -22.20 -0.82 5.49
CA ASN A 856 -22.47 0.03 4.33
C ASN A 856 -23.29 1.25 4.76
N GLY A 857 -22.77 2.44 4.47
CA GLY A 857 -23.48 3.70 4.65
C GLY A 857 -24.59 3.90 3.63
N ASP A 858 -25.58 4.71 3.99
CA ASP A 858 -26.73 5.01 3.12
C ASP A 858 -26.53 6.27 2.25
N THR A 859 -25.41 6.98 2.42
CA THR A 859 -25.11 8.22 1.68
C THR A 859 -24.60 7.89 0.27
N GLU A 860 -25.11 8.60 -0.73
CA GLU A 860 -24.59 8.59 -2.09
C GLU A 860 -23.58 9.74 -2.24
N HIS A 861 -22.41 9.44 -2.83
CA HIS A 861 -21.37 10.42 -3.14
C HIS A 861 -21.15 10.47 -4.64
N THR A 862 -21.09 11.68 -5.18
CA THR A 862 -20.81 11.91 -6.60
C THR A 862 -19.34 12.27 -6.76
N ILE A 863 -18.68 11.67 -7.75
CA ILE A 863 -17.35 12.04 -8.22
C ILE A 863 -17.49 12.34 -9.70
N ASP A 864 -17.07 13.52 -10.11
CA ASP A 864 -17.07 13.87 -11.52
C ASP A 864 -15.75 14.55 -11.93
N GLY A 865 -15.50 14.60 -13.23
CA GLY A 865 -14.25 15.19 -13.71
C GLY A 865 -14.21 15.37 -15.21
N VAL A 866 -13.17 16.08 -15.62
CA VAL A 866 -12.87 16.37 -17.04
C VAL A 866 -11.49 15.86 -17.35
N GLU A 867 -11.36 15.09 -18.43
CA GLU A 867 -10.12 14.56 -18.97
C GLU A 867 -9.79 15.23 -20.31
N PHE A 868 -8.61 15.83 -20.43
CA PHE A 868 -8.10 16.43 -21.65
C PHE A 868 -6.82 15.76 -22.07
N ASN A 869 -6.69 15.39 -23.35
CA ASN A 869 -5.49 14.79 -23.90
C ASN A 869 -5.21 15.33 -25.30
N VAL A 870 -3.94 15.61 -25.55
CA VAL A 870 -3.39 15.95 -26.87
C VAL A 870 -2.16 15.09 -27.11
N GLN A 871 -2.13 14.36 -28.21
CA GLN A 871 -0.94 13.75 -28.78
C GLN A 871 -0.70 14.34 -30.14
N HIS A 872 0.52 14.83 -30.41
CA HIS A 872 0.87 15.43 -31.68
C HIS A 872 2.26 15.02 -32.17
N LEU A 873 2.33 14.51 -33.38
CA LEU A 873 3.54 14.25 -34.10
C LEU A 873 3.81 15.40 -35.09
N PHE A 874 4.97 16.05 -35.00
CA PHE A 874 5.32 17.18 -35.89
C PHE A 874 5.78 16.67 -37.28
N GLY A 875 4.86 16.05 -38.01
CA GLY A 875 5.11 15.47 -39.34
C GLY A 875 6.27 14.49 -39.29
N GLU A 876 7.16 14.58 -40.27
CA GLU A 876 8.36 13.74 -40.38
C GLU A 876 9.59 14.27 -39.64
N SER A 877 9.44 15.27 -38.78
CA SER A 877 10.57 15.91 -38.11
C SER A 877 11.24 14.98 -37.07
N GLY A 878 10.54 13.96 -36.61
CA GLY A 878 10.91 13.10 -35.48
C GLY A 878 10.46 13.65 -34.12
N PHE A 879 10.07 14.90 -34.01
CA PHE A 879 9.54 15.48 -32.78
C PHE A 879 8.07 15.12 -32.55
N GLY A 880 7.70 14.99 -31.29
CA GLY A 880 6.32 14.86 -30.86
C GLY A 880 6.13 15.33 -29.43
N ALA A 881 4.87 15.52 -29.06
CA ALA A 881 4.48 15.92 -27.71
C ALA A 881 3.17 15.25 -27.29
N ILE A 882 3.06 14.98 -25.98
CA ILE A 882 1.83 14.53 -25.33
C ILE A 882 1.56 15.48 -24.18
N VAL A 883 0.31 15.93 -24.08
CA VAL A 883 -0.17 16.75 -22.94
C VAL A 883 -1.47 16.14 -22.48
N ASN A 884 -1.56 15.84 -21.19
CA ASN A 884 -2.84 15.48 -20.60
C ASN A 884 -3.06 16.23 -19.30
N TYR A 885 -4.32 16.45 -18.99
CA TYR A 885 -4.77 17.09 -17.76
C TYR A 885 -6.08 16.45 -17.33
N THR A 886 -6.17 16.14 -16.07
CA THR A 886 -7.38 15.60 -15.45
C THR A 886 -7.76 16.46 -14.26
N MET A 887 -9.00 16.92 -14.25
CA MET A 887 -9.62 17.59 -13.12
C MET A 887 -10.68 16.67 -12.52
N VAL A 888 -10.63 16.48 -11.20
CA VAL A 888 -11.56 15.58 -10.48
C VAL A 888 -12.12 16.31 -9.27
N ASP A 889 -13.43 16.25 -9.09
CA ASP A 889 -14.13 16.86 -7.95
C ASP A 889 -15.14 15.86 -7.35
N SER A 890 -15.30 15.89 -6.03
CA SER A 890 -16.31 15.09 -5.33
C SER A 890 -17.37 15.92 -4.61
N GLY A 891 -17.22 17.26 -4.61
CA GLY A 891 -18.05 18.15 -3.80
C GLY A 891 -17.93 17.92 -2.28
N LEU A 892 -17.00 17.09 -1.83
CA LEU A 892 -16.72 16.77 -0.44
C LEU A 892 -15.33 17.30 -0.08
N GLU A 893 -15.29 18.44 0.58
CA GLU A 893 -14.05 19.02 1.08
C GLU A 893 -13.90 18.73 2.58
N TYR A 894 -12.68 18.37 2.99
CA TYR A 894 -12.36 18.22 4.40
C TYR A 894 -12.30 19.58 5.10
N ASP A 895 -13.11 19.75 6.16
CA ASP A 895 -13.08 20.98 6.96
C ASP A 895 -11.87 21.01 7.90
N LYS A 896 -10.77 21.62 7.44
CA LYS A 896 -9.52 21.76 8.20
C LYS A 896 -9.72 22.55 9.51
N SER A 897 -10.83 23.30 9.68
CA SER A 897 -11.12 24.13 10.86
C SER A 897 -11.97 23.42 11.93
N SER A 898 -12.45 22.21 11.65
CA SER A 898 -13.27 21.40 12.56
C SER A 898 -12.45 20.30 13.23
N LEU A 899 -12.67 20.03 14.51
CA LEU A 899 -12.14 18.84 15.21
C LEU A 899 -13.00 17.59 14.95
N ALA A 900 -14.24 17.77 14.49
CA ALA A 900 -15.10 16.65 14.12
C ALA A 900 -14.59 15.96 12.85
N ASP A 901 -14.86 14.67 12.72
CA ASP A 901 -14.62 13.94 11.49
C ASP A 901 -15.50 14.51 10.37
N THR A 902 -14.89 14.87 9.26
CA THR A 902 -15.58 15.37 8.08
C THR A 902 -15.48 14.31 6.99
N GLU A 903 -16.61 13.95 6.40
CA GLU A 903 -16.61 13.07 5.23
C GLU A 903 -15.90 13.76 4.07
N ALA A 904 -14.80 13.17 3.61
CA ALA A 904 -14.06 13.58 2.43
C ALA A 904 -13.41 12.35 1.79
N LEU A 905 -13.24 12.40 0.47
CA LEU A 905 -12.64 11.31 -0.26
C LEU A 905 -11.12 11.43 -0.27
N VAL A 906 -10.47 10.30 -0.04
CA VAL A 906 -9.00 10.17 -0.01
C VAL A 906 -8.49 9.91 -1.43
N GLY A 907 -7.38 10.57 -1.80
CA GLY A 907 -6.66 10.32 -3.05
C GLY A 907 -7.14 11.13 -4.26
N LEU A 908 -8.20 11.96 -4.12
CA LEU A 908 -8.68 12.84 -5.19
C LEU A 908 -7.73 14.01 -5.41
N SER A 909 -7.23 14.15 -6.62
CA SER A 909 -6.36 15.27 -7.02
C SER A 909 -6.40 15.50 -8.52
N ASP A 910 -6.19 16.75 -8.92
CA ASP A 910 -5.88 17.09 -10.30
C ASP A 910 -4.52 16.53 -10.70
N THR A 911 -4.36 16.19 -11.98
CA THR A 911 -3.10 15.69 -12.52
C THR A 911 -2.80 16.29 -13.87
N ALA A 912 -1.51 16.52 -14.15
CA ALA A 912 -1.04 16.97 -15.46
C ALA A 912 0.23 16.26 -15.86
N ASN A 913 0.33 15.87 -17.13
CA ASN A 913 1.54 15.31 -17.69
C ASN A 913 1.89 16.00 -19.00
N LEU A 914 3.17 16.31 -19.16
CA LEU A 914 3.73 16.87 -20.38
C LEU A 914 4.92 16.02 -20.81
N VAL A 915 4.84 15.41 -21.98
CA VAL A 915 5.94 14.64 -22.57
C VAL A 915 6.35 15.27 -23.87
N ALA A 916 7.63 15.57 -24.02
CA ALA A 916 8.22 15.95 -25.29
C ALA A 916 9.23 14.88 -25.71
N PHE A 917 9.23 14.51 -26.98
CA PHE A 917 10.13 13.48 -27.48
C PHE A 917 10.64 13.76 -28.88
N TYR A 918 11.74 13.09 -29.20
CA TYR A 918 12.33 12.99 -30.53
C TYR A 918 12.61 11.53 -30.88
N ASP A 919 12.16 11.06 -32.02
CA ASP A 919 12.38 9.70 -32.51
C ASP A 919 12.62 9.71 -34.01
N LYS A 920 13.90 9.71 -34.40
CA LYS A 920 14.31 9.66 -35.81
C LYS A 920 15.74 9.20 -35.94
N ASP A 921 16.03 8.47 -37.06
CA ASP A 921 17.36 8.02 -37.48
C ASP A 921 18.13 7.19 -36.42
N GLY A 922 17.41 6.46 -35.56
CA GLY A 922 17.96 5.64 -34.47
C GLY A 922 18.27 6.43 -33.22
N LEU A 923 18.04 7.75 -33.19
CA LEU A 923 18.11 8.55 -31.99
C LEU A 923 16.71 8.73 -31.38
N GLN A 924 16.55 8.35 -30.14
CA GLN A 924 15.35 8.60 -29.35
C GLN A 924 15.72 9.43 -28.13
N ALA A 925 14.94 10.46 -27.85
CA ALA A 925 15.07 11.27 -26.64
C ALA A 925 13.67 11.59 -26.14
N ARG A 926 13.46 11.55 -24.82
CA ARG A 926 12.21 11.87 -24.18
C ARG A 926 12.47 12.60 -22.87
N ILE A 927 11.65 13.59 -22.58
CA ILE A 927 11.54 14.24 -21.28
C ILE A 927 10.07 14.24 -20.88
N ALA A 928 9.80 13.88 -19.66
CA ALA A 928 8.45 13.87 -19.07
C ALA A 928 8.42 14.74 -17.83
N TYR A 929 7.39 15.57 -17.71
CA TYR A 929 7.03 16.33 -16.54
C TYR A 929 5.67 15.82 -16.06
N ASN A 930 5.63 15.29 -14.84
CA ASN A 930 4.45 14.76 -14.19
C ASN A 930 4.14 15.63 -12.97
N TRP A 931 2.91 16.12 -12.86
CA TRP A 931 2.45 16.95 -11.75
C TRP A 931 1.16 16.40 -11.17
N ARG A 932 1.06 16.42 -9.87
CA ARG A 932 -0.13 16.08 -9.09
C ARG A 932 -0.41 17.18 -8.09
N ASP A 933 -1.68 17.61 -8.00
CA ASP A 933 -2.12 18.64 -7.06
C ASP A 933 -2.24 18.09 -5.64
N GLU A 934 -2.42 18.99 -4.66
CA GLU A 934 -2.70 18.65 -3.27
C GLU A 934 -3.89 17.68 -3.15
N PHE A 935 -3.79 16.73 -2.24
CA PHE A 935 -4.90 15.82 -1.95
C PHE A 935 -4.88 15.33 -0.50
N LEU A 936 -6.08 14.98 0.00
CA LEU A 936 -6.22 14.28 1.27
C LEU A 936 -5.69 12.84 1.12
N ASN A 937 -4.60 12.53 1.82
CA ASN A 937 -3.97 11.22 1.79
C ASN A 937 -4.59 10.25 2.81
N GLU A 938 -4.84 10.74 4.03
CA GLU A 938 -5.37 9.91 5.12
C GLU A 938 -6.27 10.73 6.06
N ARG A 939 -7.29 10.08 6.61
CA ARG A 939 -8.07 10.58 7.75
C ARG A 939 -7.73 9.71 8.97
N ARG A 940 -6.83 10.18 9.81
CA ARG A 940 -6.54 9.49 11.08
C ARG A 940 -7.58 9.84 12.11
N VAL A 941 -8.15 8.81 12.73
CA VAL A 941 -9.07 8.97 13.87
C VAL A 941 -8.41 8.36 15.10
N ASN A 942 -8.11 9.20 16.07
CA ASN A 942 -7.53 8.77 17.35
C ASN A 942 -8.50 9.19 18.47
N GLY A 943 -9.33 8.24 18.91
CA GLY A 943 -10.44 8.53 19.81
C GLY A 943 -11.50 9.42 19.16
N ASP A 944 -11.77 10.58 19.76
CA ASP A 944 -12.71 11.57 19.22
C ASP A 944 -12.03 12.66 18.38
N LEU A 945 -10.71 12.54 18.15
CA LEU A 945 -9.93 13.50 17.40
C LEU A 945 -9.60 12.96 16.00
N THR A 946 -9.77 13.81 15.00
CA THR A 946 -9.32 13.52 13.62
C THR A 946 -8.06 14.30 13.31
N ALA A 947 -7.07 13.63 12.73
CA ALA A 947 -5.85 14.22 12.23
C ALA A 947 -5.75 13.92 10.72
N PRO A 948 -6.20 14.86 9.86
CA PRO A 948 -6.07 14.67 8.42
C PRO A 948 -4.62 14.79 8.02
N ILE A 949 -4.21 14.01 7.04
CA ILE A 949 -2.92 14.12 6.38
C ILE A 949 -3.19 14.44 4.92
N PHE A 950 -2.63 15.54 4.45
CA PHE A 950 -2.64 15.94 3.05
C PHE A 950 -1.25 15.74 2.46
N THR A 951 -1.18 15.30 1.23
CA THR A 951 0.04 15.38 0.44
C THR A 951 0.01 16.68 -0.35
N ASP A 952 1.07 17.48 -0.25
CA ASP A 952 1.21 18.75 -0.98
C ASP A 952 1.36 18.46 -2.48
N ALA A 953 1.11 19.47 -3.29
CA ALA A 953 1.32 19.38 -4.73
C ALA A 953 2.80 19.12 -5.04
N TYR A 954 3.07 18.13 -5.88
CA TYR A 954 4.43 17.79 -6.26
C TYR A 954 4.54 17.49 -7.75
N TYR A 955 5.78 17.56 -8.26
CA TYR A 955 6.08 17.22 -9.64
C TYR A 955 7.32 16.33 -9.75
N GLN A 956 7.47 15.65 -10.86
CA GLN A 956 8.64 14.84 -11.16
C GLN A 956 9.06 15.07 -12.61
N ILE A 957 10.37 15.17 -12.83
CA ILE A 957 10.94 15.25 -14.17
C ILE A 957 11.78 14.02 -14.42
N ASP A 958 11.47 13.34 -15.54
CA ASP A 958 12.18 12.14 -16.01
C ASP A 958 12.71 12.37 -17.42
N PHE A 959 13.83 11.73 -17.76
CA PHE A 959 14.32 11.72 -19.12
C PHE A 959 14.80 10.33 -19.56
N ASN A 960 14.75 10.08 -20.85
CA ASN A 960 15.35 8.92 -21.49
C ASN A 960 16.03 9.37 -22.81
N LEU A 961 17.24 8.90 -23.03
CA LEU A 961 18.01 9.11 -24.26
C LEU A 961 18.56 7.78 -24.72
N SER A 962 18.24 7.37 -25.95
CA SER A 962 18.76 6.13 -26.53
C SER A 962 19.25 6.34 -27.97
N TYR A 963 20.24 5.55 -28.34
CA TYR A 963 20.81 5.59 -29.70
C TYR A 963 21.09 4.20 -30.21
N GLU A 964 20.51 3.88 -31.39
CA GLU A 964 20.81 2.65 -32.13
C GLU A 964 22.13 2.79 -32.87
N ILE A 965 23.05 1.88 -32.63
CA ILE A 965 24.37 1.91 -33.24
C ILE A 965 24.29 1.34 -34.65
N LYS A 966 24.26 2.20 -35.67
CA LYS A 966 24.10 1.84 -37.11
C LYS A 966 25.10 0.80 -37.60
N GLN A 967 26.28 0.66 -36.97
CA GLN A 967 27.31 -0.32 -37.36
C GLN A 967 27.09 -1.71 -36.76
N LEU A 968 26.24 -1.80 -35.76
CA LEU A 968 25.87 -3.04 -35.07
C LEU A 968 24.33 -3.06 -34.99
N GLU A 969 23.74 -3.39 -36.15
CA GLU A 969 22.29 -3.42 -36.32
C GLU A 969 21.62 -4.16 -35.14
N GLY A 970 20.59 -3.56 -34.55
CA GLY A 970 19.89 -4.06 -33.36
C GLY A 970 20.53 -3.69 -32.02
N LEU A 971 21.75 -3.10 -31.98
CA LEU A 971 22.34 -2.64 -30.69
C LEU A 971 21.93 -1.19 -30.40
N THR A 972 21.20 -1.01 -29.30
CA THR A 972 20.83 0.30 -28.75
C THR A 972 21.54 0.51 -27.42
N VAL A 973 22.13 1.68 -27.21
CA VAL A 973 22.66 2.14 -25.93
C VAL A 973 21.76 3.24 -25.40
N PHE A 974 21.60 3.32 -24.08
CA PHE A 974 20.68 4.29 -23.49
C PHE A 974 21.16 4.81 -22.13
N ILE A 975 20.67 5.99 -21.77
CA ILE A 975 20.73 6.57 -20.41
C ILE A 975 19.33 7.06 -20.04
N GLU A 976 18.98 6.88 -18.77
CA GLU A 976 17.69 7.27 -18.19
C GLU A 976 17.94 8.03 -16.90
N GLY A 977 17.07 8.99 -16.57
CA GLY A 977 17.02 9.65 -15.29
C GLY A 977 15.59 9.75 -14.81
N ILE A 978 15.36 9.45 -13.56
CA ILE A 978 14.06 9.47 -12.89
C ILE A 978 14.18 10.38 -11.69
N ASN A 979 13.19 11.25 -11.50
CA ASN A 979 13.21 12.28 -10.45
C ASN A 979 14.51 13.11 -10.46
N ILE A 980 14.91 13.61 -11.65
CA ILE A 980 16.20 14.30 -11.81
C ILE A 980 16.31 15.64 -11.07
N THR A 981 15.21 16.14 -10.57
CA THR A 981 15.11 17.35 -9.74
C THR A 981 15.20 17.05 -8.25
N ASP A 982 15.20 15.76 -7.88
CA ASP A 982 15.19 15.30 -6.48
C ASP A 982 14.10 15.98 -5.65
N GLU A 983 12.89 15.95 -6.19
CA GLU A 983 11.72 16.59 -5.57
C GLU A 983 11.31 15.86 -4.30
N TYR A 984 10.97 16.62 -3.27
CA TYR A 984 10.48 16.10 -2.01
C TYR A 984 8.99 15.79 -2.08
N ILE A 985 8.56 14.78 -1.32
CA ILE A 985 7.14 14.58 -1.03
C ILE A 985 6.87 15.15 0.36
N ASN A 986 6.04 16.19 0.42
CA ASN A 986 5.64 16.84 1.65
C ASN A 986 4.22 16.42 2.03
N GLU A 987 4.06 15.83 3.21
CA GLU A 987 2.76 15.54 3.81
C GLU A 987 2.56 16.45 5.02
N TYR A 988 1.36 16.99 5.19
CA TYR A 988 1.08 17.96 6.21
C TYR A 988 -0.31 17.77 6.85
N GLY A 989 -0.52 18.36 8.01
CA GLY A 989 -1.75 18.25 8.78
C GLY A 989 -2.84 19.22 8.34
N ARG A 990 -3.45 19.96 9.29
CA ARG A 990 -4.56 20.92 9.02
C ARG A 990 -4.13 22.22 8.34
N ASP A 991 -2.84 22.48 8.29
CA ASP A 991 -2.22 23.64 7.63
C ASP A 991 -0.94 23.16 6.97
N ASN A 992 -0.59 23.66 5.80
CA ASN A 992 0.57 23.18 5.03
C ASN A 992 1.93 23.44 5.71
N ARG A 993 1.97 24.28 6.73
CA ARG A 993 3.15 24.47 7.58
C ARG A 993 3.28 23.43 8.69
N LEU A 994 2.23 22.67 8.99
CA LEU A 994 2.27 21.55 9.93
C LEU A 994 2.82 20.30 9.21
N ILE A 995 4.09 20.31 8.88
CA ILE A 995 4.75 19.24 8.16
C ILE A 995 4.65 17.97 8.98
N TYR A 996 3.81 17.03 8.54
CA TYR A 996 3.65 15.73 9.13
C TYR A 996 4.82 14.81 8.75
N LYS A 997 5.14 14.79 7.45
CA LYS A 997 6.22 13.99 6.91
C LYS A 997 6.83 14.70 5.70
N LEU A 998 8.14 14.75 5.64
CA LEU A 998 8.92 15.20 4.49
C LEU A 998 9.82 14.06 4.05
N THR A 999 9.62 13.55 2.84
CA THR A 999 10.38 12.40 2.30
C THR A 999 11.26 12.85 1.15
N GLN A 1000 12.54 12.55 1.23
CA GLN A 1000 13.52 12.65 0.16
C GLN A 1000 13.85 11.24 -0.34
N SER A 1001 13.55 10.95 -1.60
CA SER A 1001 13.75 9.62 -2.22
C SER A 1001 14.86 9.58 -3.28
N GLY A 1002 15.53 10.71 -3.50
CA GLY A 1002 16.66 10.82 -4.39
C GLY A 1002 16.36 10.73 -5.89
N ALA A 1003 17.31 11.19 -6.69
CA ALA A 1003 17.30 10.98 -8.14
C ALA A 1003 17.89 9.61 -8.49
N ARG A 1004 17.42 8.98 -9.59
CA ARG A 1004 17.93 7.69 -10.07
C ARG A 1004 18.39 7.79 -11.51
N TYR A 1005 19.57 7.26 -11.81
CA TYR A 1005 20.16 7.26 -13.15
C TYR A 1005 20.47 5.84 -13.59
N ASN A 1006 20.16 5.52 -14.85
CA ASN A 1006 20.41 4.22 -15.45
C ASN A 1006 21.29 4.41 -16.71
N ILE A 1007 22.22 3.50 -16.92
CA ILE A 1007 22.99 3.39 -18.16
C ILE A 1007 22.97 1.95 -18.63
N GLY A 1008 22.66 1.73 -19.91
CA GLY A 1008 22.53 0.36 -20.40
C GLY A 1008 22.68 0.21 -21.92
N ALA A 1009 22.57 -1.04 -22.29
CA ALA A 1009 22.52 -1.44 -23.71
C ALA A 1009 21.51 -2.57 -23.90
N ARG A 1010 20.90 -2.58 -25.07
CA ARG A 1010 19.95 -3.61 -25.52
C ARG A 1010 20.35 -4.08 -26.91
N TYR A 1011 20.21 -5.37 -27.13
CA TYR A 1011 20.44 -6.00 -28.45
C TYR A 1011 19.21 -6.77 -28.89
N THR A 1012 18.66 -6.44 -30.04
CA THR A 1012 17.49 -7.08 -30.65
C THR A 1012 17.94 -7.79 -31.95
N PHE A 1013 17.52 -9.08 -32.10
CA PHE A 1013 17.87 -9.94 -33.26
C PHE A 1013 16.72 -10.03 -34.24
#